data_42c32c3406ba0fdbc5b242b3a6a21b43
#
_entry.id   42c32c3406ba0fdbc5b242b3a6a21b43
#
_cell.length_a   1.000
_cell.length_b   1.000
_cell.length_c   1.000
_cell.angle_alpha   90.00
_cell.angle_beta   90.00
_cell.angle_gamma   90.00
#
_symmetry.space_group_name_H-M   'P 1'
#
loop_
_entity.id
_entity.type
_entity.pdbx_description
1 polymer ?
#
loop_
_entity_poly.entity_id
_entity_poly.type
_entity_poly.pdbx_seq_one_letter_code
_entity_poly.pdbx_strand_id
1 'polypeptide(L)'
;MNYGKKGSKKRQAELTSKGIMYGKKMRVIFCKVLLVCCFAVAIIGGSLGFGVYKGILDSAPSIDDIDATPTGYLTTVLDNQGNEIATLVASGSNRKNVTIDEIPINLQHAFVALEDSRFYEHNGIDLTGIIRAGVTGIASGGNFSQGASTITQQLLKNTVFTEWTSETSFIDKLERKIQEQYLAVQLEKKVSKNWIMENYLNAINLGQNTLGVAVASERYFGKDVSELTLSECAVLAAITQNPSRFNPISNPEKNAERRMKVLNNMLDQGFISQSEYDEAVADNVYDRIQLVNVELQDNGINSYFIDELTDQVIRDLVEQKGYTETQAYKTLYQSGLTIYSTQDMDIQNIADEEVNNQDNYTSSPKVSFSYRVSIRSTDGSVKNYSEQTMLSYYKNKDNPNFKSTNYSINFASEEDADAAIEQYKADIMQEGDEIVDGSETVIYTLQPQASLTVIDQSTGEVKAIVGGRGDKTASKTLNRATDTTRQPGSTFKILAAYSAALDAGGLTLASVQDDAPYTYVGANGKSVNNYDRRYRGFTTLREAITDSINIVTVKTLAQAGVSLGWQYVQEYGFTTVDSRDMNEALALGGITQGVSNLELTAAYAAIANQGTYIKPKFYTKILDHDGNVLIDNTTPESHTVIKDTTAWLLTSAMEDVMTSGTGTSAYFGSSMAQAGKSGTTTSSRDALFAGYTPYYTCAVWGGYDDNAMQKGSDTNYPKRIWKAVMKRIHENLAYKDFTKPSGIVAVAVCKESGKLPIEGVCDHDPRGNCVITEYFAQGTEPTEYCDHHTVANICTASNMLAGSYCPAETVTTGVYVTGGSETTEDAPYLLTDAFLSQTCTVHNEFNSTYTGTNSFPGSTGVNPIGADPAGDAATPDASTTTTNPNTTTDPAATTDQSVDGQ
;
A
#
# COMPACT_ATOMS: atom_id res chain seq x y z
N MET A 1 -52.51 25.42 53.96
CA MET A 1 -51.97 25.31 55.32
C MET A 1 -52.91 26.01 56.24
N ASN A 2 -53.40 25.38 57.32
CA ASN A 2 -54.37 25.94 58.22
C ASN A 2 -53.65 26.72 59.35
N TYR A 3 -53.66 28.05 59.22
CA TYR A 3 -52.98 28.95 60.18
C TYR A 3 -53.86 29.38 61.39
N GLY A 4 -54.94 28.68 61.61
CA GLY A 4 -55.83 29.01 62.78
C GLY A 4 -55.15 28.61 64.08
N LYS A 5 -55.62 29.32 65.26
CA LYS A 5 -55.05 29.06 66.60
C LYS A 5 -54.99 27.59 67.00
N LYS A 6 -55.89 26.71 66.53
CA LYS A 6 -55.88 25.24 66.79
C LYS A 6 -54.83 24.53 66.00
N GLY A 7 -54.55 24.90 64.73
CA GLY A 7 -53.53 24.36 63.91
C GLY A 7 -52.11 24.74 64.37
N SER A 8 -51.91 25.95 64.81
CA SER A 8 -50.68 26.44 65.45
C SER A 8 -50.38 25.71 66.76
N LYS A 9 -51.38 25.55 67.65
CA LYS A 9 -51.18 24.74 68.90
C LYS A 9 -50.86 23.27 68.63
N LYS A 10 -51.49 22.62 67.64
CA LYS A 10 -51.21 21.24 67.29
C LYS A 10 -49.81 21.08 66.75
N ARG A 11 -49.34 21.98 65.90
CA ARG A 11 -48.02 22.03 65.36
C ARG A 11 -46.91 22.32 66.39
N GLN A 12 -47.29 23.20 67.38
CA GLN A 12 -46.40 23.51 68.48
C GLN A 12 -46.25 22.27 69.44
N ALA A 13 -47.33 21.56 69.70
CA ALA A 13 -47.32 20.33 70.51
C ALA A 13 -46.56 19.15 69.77
N GLU A 14 -46.72 19.07 68.46
CA GLU A 14 -45.97 18.14 67.65
C GLU A 14 -44.47 18.48 67.64
N LEU A 15 -44.07 19.74 67.53
CA LEU A 15 -42.68 20.21 67.56
C LEU A 15 -42.05 20.08 68.96
N THR A 16 -42.85 20.08 70.06
CA THR A 16 -42.36 19.94 71.46
C THR A 16 -42.46 18.51 71.95
N SER A 17 -43.04 17.55 71.23
CA SER A 17 -43.11 16.17 71.64
C SER A 17 -41.67 15.63 71.87
N LYS A 18 -41.44 14.94 73.00
CA LYS A 18 -40.12 14.39 73.36
C LYS A 18 -39.55 13.51 72.27
N GLY A 19 -40.33 12.74 71.52
CA GLY A 19 -39.88 11.88 70.43
C GLY A 19 -39.35 12.67 69.19
N ILE A 20 -40.05 13.77 68.80
CA ILE A 20 -39.62 14.61 67.65
C ILE A 20 -38.40 15.45 68.04
N MET A 21 -38.32 15.94 69.29
CA MET A 21 -37.12 16.63 69.76
C MET A 21 -35.91 15.69 69.85
N TYR A 22 -36.11 14.40 70.29
CA TYR A 22 -35.04 13.41 70.29
C TYR A 22 -34.58 13.05 68.84
N GLY A 23 -35.54 12.85 67.96
CA GLY A 23 -35.23 12.57 66.54
C GLY A 23 -34.49 13.74 65.86
N LYS A 24 -34.88 15.03 66.11
CA LYS A 24 -34.12 16.20 65.61
C LYS A 24 -32.73 16.32 66.18
N LYS A 25 -32.60 16.05 67.51
CA LYS A 25 -31.27 16.10 68.20
C LYS A 25 -30.37 15.00 67.65
N MET A 26 -30.90 13.80 67.45
CA MET A 26 -30.15 12.67 66.82
C MET A 26 -29.73 12.99 65.38
N ARG A 27 -30.63 13.57 64.55
CA ARG A 27 -30.24 13.97 63.18
C ARG A 27 -29.19 15.08 63.20
N VAL A 28 -29.26 16.07 64.08
CA VAL A 28 -28.23 17.12 64.17
C VAL A 28 -26.89 16.55 64.64
N ILE A 29 -26.92 15.60 65.63
CA ILE A 29 -25.72 14.91 66.09
C ILE A 29 -25.12 14.05 64.94
N PHE A 30 -25.96 13.29 64.22
CA PHE A 30 -25.51 12.51 63.05
C PHE A 30 -24.92 13.39 61.98
N CYS A 31 -25.55 14.52 61.59
CA CYS A 31 -24.96 15.45 60.63
C CYS A 31 -23.63 16.07 61.12
N LYS A 32 -23.52 16.40 62.41
CA LYS A 32 -22.27 16.90 62.98
C LYS A 32 -21.15 15.82 62.94
N VAL A 33 -21.47 14.56 63.32
CA VAL A 33 -20.52 13.46 63.25
C VAL A 33 -20.12 13.19 61.81
N LEU A 34 -21.07 13.13 60.88
CA LEU A 34 -20.79 12.96 59.45
C LEU A 34 -19.85 14.07 58.92
N LEU A 35 -20.16 15.36 59.32
CA LEU A 35 -19.36 16.49 58.87
C LEU A 35 -17.92 16.41 59.44
N VAL A 36 -17.77 16.02 60.71
CA VAL A 36 -16.44 15.81 61.35
C VAL A 36 -15.69 14.65 60.66
N CYS A 37 -16.38 13.54 60.35
CA CYS A 37 -15.80 12.43 59.58
C CYS A 37 -15.36 12.85 58.17
N CYS A 38 -16.19 13.65 57.48
CA CYS A 38 -15.81 14.22 56.17
C CYS A 38 -14.57 15.11 56.26
N PHE A 39 -14.52 15.98 57.27
CA PHE A 39 -13.34 16.83 57.54
C PHE A 39 -12.11 16.00 57.89
N ALA A 40 -12.25 14.98 58.74
CA ALA A 40 -11.15 14.10 59.08
C ALA A 40 -10.59 13.34 57.84
N VAL A 41 -11.47 12.81 57.01
CA VAL A 41 -11.13 12.13 55.73
C VAL A 41 -10.43 13.14 54.79
N ALA A 42 -10.97 14.36 54.69
CA ALA A 42 -10.36 15.41 53.86
C ALA A 42 -8.96 15.79 54.34
N ILE A 43 -8.74 15.91 55.68
CA ILE A 43 -7.44 16.23 56.26
C ILE A 43 -6.46 15.08 56.06
N ILE A 44 -6.88 13.83 56.35
CA ILE A 44 -6.01 12.66 56.17
C ILE A 44 -5.66 12.46 54.69
N GLY A 45 -6.66 12.52 53.80
CA GLY A 45 -6.46 12.44 52.36
C GLY A 45 -5.57 13.57 51.81
N GLY A 46 -5.79 14.79 52.29
CA GLY A 46 -4.96 15.94 51.94
C GLY A 46 -3.51 15.84 52.43
N SER A 47 -3.31 15.32 53.67
CA SER A 47 -1.97 15.13 54.22
C SER A 47 -1.20 14.01 53.49
N LEU A 48 -1.87 12.90 53.18
CA LEU A 48 -1.33 11.79 52.36
C LEU A 48 -1.00 12.29 50.96
N GLY A 49 -1.90 13.01 50.30
CA GLY A 49 -1.68 13.60 48.99
C GLY A 49 -0.53 14.58 48.93
N PHE A 50 -0.42 15.43 50.00
CA PHE A 50 0.73 16.35 50.14
C PHE A 50 2.06 15.63 50.39
N GLY A 51 2.06 14.54 51.17
CA GLY A 51 3.23 13.71 51.41
C GLY A 51 3.75 13.04 50.14
N VAL A 52 2.83 12.46 49.33
CA VAL A 52 3.13 11.89 48.02
C VAL A 52 3.66 12.97 47.05
N TYR A 53 2.94 14.09 46.99
CA TYR A 53 3.36 15.23 46.14
C TYR A 53 4.76 15.72 46.48
N LYS A 54 5.06 15.87 47.79
CA LYS A 54 6.41 16.29 48.23
C LYS A 54 7.46 15.23 47.91
N GLY A 55 7.17 13.95 48.12
CA GLY A 55 8.09 12.88 47.75
C GLY A 55 8.45 12.89 46.24
N ILE A 56 7.44 13.13 45.38
CA ILE A 56 7.62 13.27 43.91
C ILE A 56 8.52 14.49 43.58
N LEU A 57 8.36 15.61 44.28
CA LEU A 57 9.18 16.79 44.04
C LEU A 57 10.62 16.60 44.55
N ASP A 58 10.82 15.89 45.68
CA ASP A 58 12.14 15.62 46.25
C ASP A 58 12.94 14.61 45.40
N SER A 59 12.27 13.79 44.55
CA SER A 59 12.88 12.89 43.55
C SER A 59 13.14 13.54 42.19
N ALA A 60 12.67 14.79 41.96
CA ALA A 60 12.87 15.47 40.68
C ALA A 60 14.36 15.81 40.49
N PRO A 61 14.90 15.68 39.25
CA PRO A 61 16.26 16.07 38.93
C PRO A 61 16.48 17.56 39.22
N SER A 62 17.73 17.92 39.62
CA SER A 62 18.09 19.31 39.83
C SER A 62 18.18 20.07 38.51
N ILE A 63 17.55 21.24 38.46
CA ILE A 63 17.61 22.10 37.28
C ILE A 63 19.01 22.62 36.98
N ASP A 64 19.92 22.54 37.95
CA ASP A 64 21.34 22.98 37.82
C ASP A 64 22.18 21.88 37.11
N ASP A 65 21.71 20.64 37.12
CA ASP A 65 22.36 19.48 36.49
C ASP A 65 21.83 19.17 35.07
N ILE A 66 20.92 20.01 34.53
CA ILE A 66 20.38 19.87 33.19
C ILE A 66 21.45 20.32 32.19
N ASP A 67 22.40 19.44 31.86
CA ASP A 67 23.29 19.60 30.72
C ASP A 67 22.61 19.06 29.44
N ALA A 68 22.42 19.95 28.47
CA ALA A 68 21.76 19.63 27.23
C ALA A 68 22.69 19.02 26.16
N THR A 69 23.93 18.67 26.55
CA THR A 69 24.89 18.03 25.62
C THR A 69 24.69 16.50 25.62
N PRO A 70 24.28 15.90 24.52
CA PRO A 70 24.11 14.45 24.43
C PRO A 70 25.48 13.78 24.29
N THR A 71 25.93 13.06 25.30
CA THR A 71 26.91 11.98 25.13
C THR A 71 26.12 10.74 24.73
N GLY A 72 25.96 10.49 23.39
CA GLY A 72 25.20 9.33 22.91
C GLY A 72 26.12 8.15 22.61
N TYR A 73 25.68 6.94 22.95
CA TYR A 73 26.25 5.69 22.43
C TYR A 73 25.75 5.43 21.02
N LEU A 74 26.60 4.86 20.15
CA LEU A 74 26.21 4.52 18.78
C LEU A 74 25.32 3.27 18.76
N THR A 75 24.25 3.31 17.98
CA THR A 75 23.42 2.13 17.74
C THR A 75 23.97 1.30 16.60
N THR A 76 24.13 0.00 16.81
CA THR A 76 24.65 -0.95 15.84
C THR A 76 23.52 -1.79 15.28
N VAL A 77 23.49 -1.96 13.96
CA VAL A 77 22.57 -2.87 13.25
C VAL A 77 23.34 -4.07 12.75
N LEU A 78 22.86 -5.25 13.10
CA LEU A 78 23.42 -6.54 12.70
C LEU A 78 22.52 -7.18 11.64
N ASP A 79 23.09 -7.92 10.68
CA ASP A 79 22.36 -8.75 9.73
C ASP A 79 21.77 -10.02 10.38
N ASN A 80 21.13 -10.89 9.59
CA ASN A 80 20.56 -12.16 10.04
C ASN A 80 21.61 -13.17 10.51
N GLN A 81 22.91 -12.93 10.23
CA GLN A 81 24.04 -13.78 10.63
C GLN A 81 24.79 -13.20 11.85
N GLY A 82 24.46 -11.97 12.26
CA GLY A 82 25.07 -11.26 13.38
C GLY A 82 26.29 -10.41 12.98
N ASN A 83 26.51 -10.16 11.69
CA ASN A 83 27.56 -9.23 11.23
C ASN A 83 27.02 -7.79 11.29
N GLU A 84 27.89 -6.84 11.64
CA GLU A 84 27.55 -5.42 11.60
C GLU A 84 27.40 -4.94 10.16
N ILE A 85 26.23 -4.32 9.86
CA ILE A 85 25.89 -3.80 8.52
C ILE A 85 25.68 -2.29 8.52
N ALA A 86 25.40 -1.69 9.67
CA ALA A 86 25.29 -0.25 9.79
C ALA A 86 25.53 0.20 11.25
N THR A 87 26.08 1.38 11.38
CA THR A 87 26.11 2.13 12.65
C THR A 87 25.25 3.37 12.49
N LEU A 88 24.19 3.47 13.29
CA LEU A 88 23.29 4.62 13.24
C LEU A 88 23.85 5.76 14.06
N VAL A 89 24.14 6.85 13.37
CA VAL A 89 24.59 8.09 13.97
C VAL A 89 23.44 9.07 13.95
N ALA A 90 23.14 9.72 15.07
CA ALA A 90 22.18 10.81 15.05
C ALA A 90 22.66 11.86 14.02
N SER A 91 21.80 12.25 13.10
CA SER A 91 22.05 13.42 12.26
C SER A 91 22.08 14.73 13.10
N GLY A 92 22.54 14.63 14.31
CA GLY A 92 22.69 15.70 15.30
C GLY A 92 24.13 16.09 15.55
N SER A 93 25.11 15.46 14.90
CA SER A 93 26.44 16.07 14.76
C SER A 93 26.40 17.26 13.80
N ASN A 94 25.37 17.38 12.96
CA ASN A 94 25.06 18.55 12.16
C ASN A 94 23.88 19.36 12.71
N ARG A 95 23.71 19.43 14.04
CA ARG A 95 22.82 20.44 14.61
C ARG A 95 23.33 21.82 14.18
N LYS A 96 22.69 22.39 13.19
CA LYS A 96 22.79 23.84 12.95
C LYS A 96 21.89 24.48 14.01
N ASN A 97 22.45 24.69 15.21
CA ASN A 97 21.77 25.49 16.22
C ASN A 97 21.66 26.90 15.69
N VAL A 98 20.46 27.40 15.59
CA VAL A 98 20.15 28.77 15.18
C VAL A 98 19.71 29.57 16.38
N THR A 99 20.13 30.83 16.43
CA THR A 99 19.70 31.76 17.47
C THR A 99 18.27 32.21 17.23
N ILE A 100 17.58 32.69 18.29
CA ILE A 100 16.19 33.13 18.16
C ILE A 100 16.02 34.24 17.13
N ASP A 101 17.03 35.05 16.90
CA ASP A 101 17.01 36.16 15.95
C ASP A 101 17.13 35.70 14.50
N GLU A 102 17.67 34.50 14.25
CA GLU A 102 17.74 33.86 12.93
C GLU A 102 16.44 33.12 12.59
N ILE A 103 15.60 32.82 13.59
CA ILE A 103 14.32 32.12 13.39
C ILE A 103 13.22 33.13 13.06
N PRO A 104 12.56 33.06 11.89
CA PRO A 104 11.48 33.98 11.53
C PRO A 104 10.41 34.06 12.61
N ILE A 105 9.94 35.27 12.90
CA ILE A 105 8.91 35.49 13.92
C ILE A 105 7.62 34.73 13.58
N ASN A 106 7.29 34.56 12.29
CA ASN A 106 6.16 33.77 11.83
C ASN A 106 6.29 32.28 12.21
N LEU A 107 7.51 31.73 12.19
CA LEU A 107 7.75 30.34 12.62
C LEU A 107 7.54 30.22 14.13
N GLN A 108 8.12 31.11 14.93
CA GLN A 108 7.91 31.17 16.39
C GLN A 108 6.41 31.26 16.73
N HIS A 109 5.67 32.16 16.08
CA HIS A 109 4.24 32.36 16.27
C HIS A 109 3.42 31.15 15.81
N ALA A 110 3.80 30.44 14.75
CA ALA A 110 3.12 29.24 14.29
C ALA A 110 3.14 28.11 15.33
N PHE A 111 4.30 27.89 15.98
CA PHE A 111 4.42 26.93 17.08
C PHE A 111 3.64 27.38 18.32
N VAL A 112 3.74 28.66 18.71
CA VAL A 112 2.96 29.23 19.83
C VAL A 112 1.46 29.07 19.57
N ALA A 113 0.99 29.44 18.38
CA ALA A 113 -0.42 29.40 18.03
C ALA A 113 -1.01 27.99 18.09
N LEU A 114 -0.22 26.98 17.76
CA LEU A 114 -0.65 25.59 17.71
C LEU A 114 -0.51 24.88 19.06
N GLU A 115 0.63 25.04 19.73
CA GLU A 115 1.02 24.24 20.89
C GLU A 115 0.72 24.93 22.23
N ASP A 116 0.89 26.25 22.31
CA ASP A 116 0.81 26.99 23.57
C ASP A 116 0.40 28.46 23.37
N SER A 117 -0.87 28.70 23.09
CA SER A 117 -1.40 30.01 22.70
C SER A 117 -1.17 31.14 23.74
N ARG A 118 -0.83 30.81 24.98
CA ARG A 118 -0.52 31.75 26.06
C ARG A 118 0.92 31.65 26.55
N PHE A 119 1.83 31.16 25.71
CA PHE A 119 3.23 30.96 26.04
C PHE A 119 3.88 32.18 26.71
N TYR A 120 3.60 33.36 26.18
CA TYR A 120 4.17 34.62 26.69
C TYR A 120 3.47 35.18 27.98
N GLU A 121 2.34 34.57 28.39
CA GLU A 121 1.53 35.04 29.51
C GLU A 121 1.75 34.26 30.81
N HIS A 122 2.05 32.95 30.71
CA HIS A 122 2.21 32.06 31.86
C HIS A 122 3.67 31.88 32.24
N ASN A 123 3.93 31.33 33.45
CA ASN A 123 5.26 31.06 34.01
C ASN A 123 5.49 29.53 34.09
N GLY A 124 5.62 28.86 32.96
CA GLY A 124 5.89 27.40 32.85
C GLY A 124 4.64 26.51 32.84
N ILE A 125 3.53 26.94 33.44
CA ILE A 125 2.28 26.19 33.52
C ILE A 125 1.11 27.07 33.06
N ASP A 126 0.30 26.60 32.11
CA ASP A 126 -0.95 27.26 31.75
C ASP A 126 -2.14 26.70 32.54
N LEU A 127 -2.42 27.29 33.72
CA LEU A 127 -3.50 26.89 34.59
C LEU A 127 -4.87 27.05 33.90
N THR A 128 -5.07 28.09 33.09
CA THR A 128 -6.31 28.31 32.35
C THR A 128 -6.52 27.24 31.29
N GLY A 129 -5.46 26.82 30.60
CA GLY A 129 -5.48 25.71 29.64
C GLY A 129 -5.81 24.37 30.29
N ILE A 130 -5.22 24.10 31.47
CA ILE A 130 -5.51 22.88 32.25
C ILE A 130 -6.98 22.82 32.65
N ILE A 131 -7.52 23.91 33.18
CA ILE A 131 -8.93 24.00 33.58
C ILE A 131 -9.83 23.81 32.36
N ARG A 132 -9.54 24.48 31.24
CA ARG A 132 -10.29 24.35 29.99
C ARG A 132 -10.29 22.93 29.48
N ALA A 133 -9.12 22.29 29.39
CA ALA A 133 -8.97 20.90 28.95
C ALA A 133 -9.74 19.93 29.87
N GLY A 134 -9.69 20.16 31.19
CA GLY A 134 -10.44 19.38 32.18
C GLY A 134 -11.96 19.48 31.99
N VAL A 135 -12.47 20.70 31.82
CA VAL A 135 -13.91 20.94 31.60
C VAL A 135 -14.38 20.35 30.27
N THR A 136 -13.59 20.53 29.22
CA THR A 136 -13.92 19.98 27.89
C THR A 136 -13.86 18.45 27.89
N GLY A 137 -12.87 17.85 28.56
CA GLY A 137 -12.76 16.41 28.70
C GLY A 137 -13.93 15.78 29.45
N ILE A 138 -14.39 16.42 30.54
CA ILE A 138 -15.57 15.98 31.27
C ILE A 138 -16.85 16.14 30.41
N ALA A 139 -16.99 17.26 29.70
CA ALA A 139 -18.15 17.55 28.86
C ALA A 139 -18.24 16.61 27.63
N SER A 140 -17.12 16.10 27.14
CA SER A 140 -17.04 15.16 26.01
C SER A 140 -17.10 13.67 26.42
N GLY A 141 -17.50 13.37 27.65
CA GLY A 141 -17.66 11.99 28.13
C GLY A 141 -16.37 11.26 28.42
N GLY A 142 -15.29 11.98 28.77
CA GLY A 142 -14.00 11.41 29.17
C GLY A 142 -12.96 11.43 28.03
N ASN A 143 -13.24 12.08 26.92
CA ASN A 143 -12.29 12.24 25.83
C ASN A 143 -11.45 13.51 26.04
N PHE A 144 -10.21 13.35 26.56
CA PHE A 144 -9.25 14.42 26.81
C PHE A 144 -8.40 14.71 25.57
N SER A 145 -9.04 15.09 24.46
CA SER A 145 -8.39 15.34 23.17
C SER A 145 -7.62 16.68 23.09
N GLN A 146 -7.78 17.59 24.04
CA GLN A 146 -7.04 18.86 24.07
C GLN A 146 -5.79 18.75 24.94
N GLY A 147 -4.62 18.98 24.35
CA GLY A 147 -3.34 19.09 25.07
C GLY A 147 -3.34 20.33 25.97
N ALA A 148 -2.82 20.17 27.19
CA ALA A 148 -2.63 21.26 28.16
C ALA A 148 -1.16 21.42 28.56
N SER A 149 -0.23 20.81 27.81
CA SER A 149 1.22 20.91 28.04
C SER A 149 1.76 22.18 27.38
N THR A 150 2.54 22.95 28.11
CA THR A 150 3.18 24.16 27.60
C THR A 150 4.44 23.83 26.78
N ILE A 151 4.92 24.76 25.97
CA ILE A 151 6.22 24.67 25.24
C ILE A 151 7.35 24.40 26.23
N THR A 152 7.36 25.06 27.40
CA THR A 152 8.35 24.82 28.44
C THR A 152 8.32 23.39 28.95
N GLN A 153 7.13 22.81 29.17
CA GLN A 153 7.02 21.41 29.58
C GLN A 153 7.47 20.45 28.47
N GLN A 154 7.16 20.78 27.19
CA GLN A 154 7.61 19.97 26.05
C GLN A 154 9.14 20.05 25.88
N LEU A 155 9.76 21.20 26.07
CA LEU A 155 11.23 21.33 26.09
C LEU A 155 11.83 20.39 27.14
N LEU A 156 11.38 20.47 28.40
CA LEU A 156 11.89 19.62 29.50
C LEU A 156 11.65 18.13 29.19
N LYS A 157 10.46 17.78 28.71
CA LYS A 157 10.15 16.40 28.30
C LYS A 157 11.13 15.88 27.25
N ASN A 158 11.50 16.72 26.29
CA ASN A 158 12.37 16.34 25.17
C ASN A 158 13.87 16.35 25.53
N THR A 159 14.28 17.04 26.60
CA THR A 159 15.69 17.20 26.95
C THR A 159 16.08 16.52 28.26
N VAL A 160 15.19 16.45 29.26
CA VAL A 160 15.50 16.01 30.63
C VAL A 160 14.98 14.64 30.95
N PHE A 161 13.75 14.31 30.45
CA PHE A 161 13.07 13.07 30.79
C PHE A 161 13.29 11.94 29.75
N THR A 162 14.42 11.91 29.10
CA THR A 162 14.76 10.88 28.09
C THR A 162 14.99 9.49 28.68
N GLU A 163 15.41 9.42 29.95
CA GLU A 163 15.69 8.16 30.67
C GLU A 163 14.43 7.50 31.27
N TRP A 164 13.28 8.17 31.25
CA TRP A 164 12.03 7.71 31.87
C TRP A 164 11.11 6.94 30.90
N THR A 165 11.70 6.35 29.94
CA THR A 165 11.00 5.71 28.82
C THR A 165 10.42 4.32 29.15
N SER A 166 10.70 3.79 30.33
CA SER A 166 10.20 2.50 30.83
C SER A 166 8.89 2.61 31.64
N GLU A 167 8.22 3.76 31.64
CA GLU A 167 7.00 3.97 32.42
C GLU A 167 5.83 3.14 31.87
N THR A 168 5.57 2.01 32.53
CA THR A 168 4.41 1.15 32.20
C THR A 168 3.19 1.47 33.09
N SER A 169 3.40 2.13 34.26
CA SER A 169 2.32 2.36 35.21
C SER A 169 1.71 3.77 35.08
N PHE A 170 0.43 3.89 35.42
CA PHE A 170 -0.24 5.18 35.52
C PHE A 170 0.41 6.12 36.58
N ILE A 171 0.99 5.53 37.63
CA ILE A 171 1.63 6.28 38.73
C ILE A 171 2.88 6.96 38.20
N ASP A 172 3.74 6.25 37.47
CA ASP A 172 4.98 6.79 36.93
C ASP A 172 4.70 7.96 35.96
N LYS A 173 3.68 7.81 35.10
CA LYS A 173 3.22 8.88 34.20
C LYS A 173 2.74 10.13 34.98
N LEU A 174 2.06 9.93 36.10
CA LEU A 174 1.59 11.03 36.93
C LEU A 174 2.78 11.70 37.67
N GLU A 175 3.70 10.91 38.18
CA GLU A 175 4.92 11.39 38.84
C GLU A 175 5.72 12.28 37.89
N ARG A 176 6.08 11.77 36.71
CA ARG A 176 6.76 12.55 35.69
C ARG A 176 5.99 13.84 35.33
N LYS A 177 4.68 13.77 35.16
CA LYS A 177 3.89 14.97 34.82
C LYS A 177 3.91 16.05 35.91
N ILE A 178 3.97 15.65 37.16
CA ILE A 178 4.14 16.58 38.29
C ILE A 178 5.55 17.17 38.27
N GLN A 179 6.57 16.36 38.01
CA GLN A 179 7.97 16.82 37.93
C GLN A 179 8.16 17.76 36.71
N GLU A 180 7.62 17.46 35.54
CA GLU A 180 7.61 18.35 34.36
C GLU A 180 7.03 19.73 34.71
N GLN A 181 5.89 19.76 35.37
CA GLN A 181 5.26 21.02 35.76
C GLN A 181 6.09 21.82 36.78
N TYR A 182 6.68 21.12 37.77
CA TYR A 182 7.53 21.75 38.75
C TYR A 182 8.81 22.35 38.12
N LEU A 183 9.48 21.55 37.28
CA LEU A 183 10.72 21.99 36.61
C LEU A 183 10.42 23.11 35.60
N ALA A 184 9.26 23.09 34.90
CA ALA A 184 8.89 24.17 34.00
C ALA A 184 8.77 25.51 34.72
N VAL A 185 8.16 25.53 35.91
CA VAL A 185 8.10 26.74 36.74
C VAL A 185 9.48 27.17 37.26
N GLN A 186 10.38 26.22 37.57
CA GLN A 186 11.74 26.56 38.02
C GLN A 186 12.60 27.08 36.84
N LEU A 187 12.45 26.47 35.64
CA LEU A 187 13.19 26.89 34.45
C LEU A 187 12.82 28.34 34.06
N GLU A 188 11.55 28.69 34.03
CA GLU A 188 11.11 30.05 33.67
C GLU A 188 11.48 31.13 34.69
N LYS A 189 11.91 30.76 35.91
CA LYS A 189 12.52 31.71 36.84
C LYS A 189 13.99 32.01 36.52
N LYS A 190 14.68 31.12 35.78
CA LYS A 190 16.11 31.19 35.48
C LYS A 190 16.42 31.74 34.11
N VAL A 191 15.56 31.45 33.11
CA VAL A 191 15.79 31.78 31.71
C VAL A 191 14.61 32.55 31.10
N SER A 192 14.86 33.26 30.00
CA SER A 192 13.85 34.04 29.27
C SER A 192 12.96 33.16 28.40
N LYS A 193 11.81 33.67 28.02
CA LYS A 193 10.93 33.03 27.02
C LYS A 193 11.64 32.83 25.66
N ASN A 194 12.48 33.77 25.25
CA ASN A 194 13.28 33.64 24.03
C ASN A 194 14.24 32.46 24.10
N TRP A 195 14.92 32.29 25.25
CA TRP A 195 15.82 31.16 25.47
C TRP A 195 15.04 29.82 25.40
N ILE A 196 13.86 29.76 26.00
CA ILE A 196 13.00 28.54 25.95
C ILE A 196 12.58 28.25 24.54
N MET A 197 12.12 29.26 23.79
CA MET A 197 11.69 29.12 22.41
C MET A 197 12.82 28.66 21.50
N GLU A 198 14.00 29.30 21.63
CA GLU A 198 15.20 28.93 20.87
C GLU A 198 15.56 27.46 21.09
N ASN A 199 15.69 27.04 22.35
CA ASN A 199 16.06 25.65 22.66
C ASN A 199 14.96 24.64 22.28
N TYR A 200 13.68 25.02 22.38
CA TYR A 200 12.57 24.18 21.93
C TYR A 200 12.62 23.97 20.41
N LEU A 201 12.77 25.04 19.64
CA LEU A 201 12.82 24.99 18.17
C LEU A 201 14.09 24.31 17.65
N ASN A 202 15.20 24.34 18.39
CA ASN A 202 16.42 23.59 18.08
C ASN A 202 16.36 22.11 18.50
N ALA A 203 15.42 21.72 19.37
CA ALA A 203 15.36 20.37 19.93
C ALA A 203 14.19 19.52 19.41
N ILE A 204 13.20 20.14 18.75
CA ILE A 204 11.98 19.44 18.35
C ILE A 204 12.24 18.51 17.17
N ASN A 205 11.65 17.31 17.21
CA ASN A 205 11.64 16.38 16.09
C ASN A 205 10.54 16.76 15.09
N LEU A 206 10.93 16.97 13.85
CA LEU A 206 10.04 17.33 12.73
C LEU A 206 9.99 16.23 11.64
N GLY A 207 10.32 14.98 11.99
CA GLY A 207 10.29 13.84 11.06
C GLY A 207 11.50 13.80 10.11
N GLN A 208 11.57 12.79 9.26
CA GLN A 208 12.66 12.64 8.26
C GLN A 208 14.08 12.82 8.83
N ASN A 209 14.33 12.35 10.05
CA ASN A 209 15.59 12.53 10.77
C ASN A 209 15.94 13.99 11.12
N THR A 210 15.01 14.92 11.10
CA THR A 210 15.29 16.32 11.41
C THR A 210 15.05 16.64 12.87
N LEU A 211 16.09 17.04 13.59
CA LEU A 211 16.01 17.66 14.92
C LEU A 211 16.28 19.14 14.80
N GLY A 212 15.27 19.95 15.13
CA GLY A 212 15.32 21.40 15.05
C GLY A 212 14.83 21.96 13.72
N VAL A 213 14.41 23.24 13.77
CA VAL A 213 13.76 23.91 12.64
C VAL A 213 14.72 24.26 11.50
N ALA A 214 16.01 24.48 11.78
CA ALA A 214 17.00 24.76 10.74
C ALA A 214 17.19 23.55 9.81
N VAL A 215 17.42 22.37 10.40
CA VAL A 215 17.57 21.13 9.63
C VAL A 215 16.26 20.77 8.92
N ALA A 216 15.10 21.02 9.56
CA ALA A 216 13.79 20.80 8.92
C ALA A 216 13.56 21.75 7.75
N SER A 217 13.97 23.04 7.83
CA SER A 217 13.91 24.00 6.73
C SER A 217 14.69 23.52 5.52
N GLU A 218 15.91 23.12 5.73
CA GLU A 218 16.77 22.55 4.71
C GLU A 218 16.19 21.25 4.13
N ARG A 219 15.73 20.33 5.01
CA ARG A 219 15.18 19.03 4.57
C ARG A 219 13.93 19.17 3.72
N TYR A 220 12.99 20.02 4.14
CA TYR A 220 11.68 20.08 3.46
C TYR A 220 11.63 21.13 2.35
N PHE A 221 12.38 22.20 2.47
CA PHE A 221 12.32 23.32 1.53
C PHE A 221 13.68 23.67 0.90
N GLY A 222 14.79 23.11 1.41
CA GLY A 222 16.16 23.34 0.95
C GLY A 222 16.61 24.77 1.02
N LYS A 223 16.26 25.44 2.10
CA LYS A 223 16.68 26.82 2.33
C LYS A 223 16.93 27.08 3.80
N ASP A 224 17.66 28.13 4.04
CA ASP A 224 17.93 28.59 5.42
C ASP A 224 16.61 28.90 6.15
N VAL A 225 16.58 28.63 7.45
CA VAL A 225 15.38 28.85 8.26
C VAL A 225 14.90 30.29 8.24
N SER A 226 15.82 31.26 8.11
CA SER A 226 15.49 32.69 8.03
C SER A 226 14.72 33.09 6.75
N GLU A 227 14.75 32.24 5.72
CA GLU A 227 14.11 32.49 4.43
C GLU A 227 12.70 31.85 4.30
N LEU A 228 12.21 31.19 5.37
CA LEU A 228 10.90 30.55 5.34
C LEU A 228 9.75 31.55 5.21
N THR A 229 8.86 31.30 4.27
CA THR A 229 7.60 32.03 4.14
C THR A 229 6.60 31.64 5.24
N LEU A 230 5.57 32.46 5.48
CA LEU A 230 4.52 32.17 6.43
C LEU A 230 3.86 30.80 6.17
N SER A 231 3.62 30.47 4.92
CA SER A 231 3.05 29.19 4.49
C SER A 231 3.92 27.99 4.87
N GLU A 232 5.23 28.10 4.66
CA GLU A 232 6.21 27.07 5.02
C GLU A 232 6.39 26.95 6.54
N CYS A 233 6.40 28.06 7.26
CA CYS A 233 6.38 28.07 8.71
C CYS A 233 5.19 27.28 9.28
N ALA A 234 4.01 27.45 8.66
CA ALA A 234 2.79 26.74 9.05
C ALA A 234 2.88 25.24 8.73
N VAL A 235 3.54 24.85 7.63
CA VAL A 235 3.81 23.42 7.30
C VAL A 235 4.70 22.79 8.35
N LEU A 236 5.82 23.43 8.72
CA LEU A 236 6.74 22.89 9.74
C LEU A 236 6.05 22.78 11.10
N ALA A 237 5.32 23.80 11.54
CA ALA A 237 4.55 23.74 12.79
C ALA A 237 3.49 22.63 12.75
N ALA A 238 2.91 22.34 11.60
CA ALA A 238 1.90 21.28 11.45
C ALA A 238 2.46 19.87 11.64
N ILE A 239 3.77 19.64 11.56
CA ILE A 239 4.40 18.33 11.76
C ILE A 239 4.32 17.88 13.23
N THR A 240 4.28 18.80 14.18
CA THR A 240 4.30 18.52 15.62
C THR A 240 3.23 17.54 16.08
N GLN A 241 3.39 16.96 17.27
CA GLN A 241 2.59 15.91 17.92
C GLN A 241 2.78 14.48 17.35
N ASN A 242 2.83 14.32 16.04
CA ASN A 242 3.05 13.03 15.43
C ASN A 242 3.71 13.24 14.06
N PRO A 243 5.05 13.38 14.04
CA PRO A 243 5.81 13.67 12.81
C PRO A 243 5.62 12.66 11.69
N SER A 244 5.39 11.38 12.00
CA SER A 244 5.10 10.37 10.97
C SER A 244 3.72 10.57 10.35
N ARG A 245 2.70 10.86 11.17
CA ARG A 245 1.33 11.06 10.69
C ARG A 245 1.14 12.35 9.91
N PHE A 246 1.85 13.41 10.31
CA PHE A 246 1.74 14.75 9.71
C PHE A 246 2.95 15.11 8.86
N ASN A 247 3.68 14.11 8.39
CA ASN A 247 4.80 14.30 7.49
C ASN A 247 4.33 14.88 6.15
N PRO A 248 4.88 16.03 5.70
CA PRO A 248 4.41 16.67 4.46
C PRO A 248 4.83 15.92 3.19
N ILE A 249 5.78 14.97 3.27
CA ILE A 249 6.19 14.12 2.15
C ILE A 249 5.25 12.91 2.04
N SER A 250 5.11 12.12 3.11
CA SER A 250 4.35 10.87 3.09
C SER A 250 2.85 11.06 3.32
N ASN A 251 2.43 12.15 3.96
CA ASN A 251 1.03 12.45 4.28
C ASN A 251 0.67 13.94 4.02
N PRO A 252 0.86 14.47 2.81
CA PRO A 252 0.68 15.89 2.51
C PRO A 252 -0.74 16.38 2.81
N GLU A 253 -1.77 15.58 2.58
CA GLU A 253 -3.16 15.94 2.86
C GLU A 253 -3.41 16.16 4.37
N LYS A 254 -2.88 15.28 5.22
CA LYS A 254 -3.03 15.41 6.67
C LYS A 254 -2.21 16.58 7.23
N ASN A 255 -1.04 16.84 6.65
CA ASN A 255 -0.27 18.03 7.00
C ASN A 255 -1.02 19.29 6.55
N ALA A 256 -1.60 19.32 5.34
CA ALA A 256 -2.37 20.44 4.82
C ALA A 256 -3.58 20.79 5.71
N GLU A 257 -4.33 19.78 6.14
CA GLU A 257 -5.44 19.96 7.08
C GLU A 257 -4.96 20.61 8.39
N ARG A 258 -3.81 20.15 8.91
CA ARG A 258 -3.24 20.68 10.14
C ARG A 258 -2.58 22.06 9.96
N ARG A 259 -1.95 22.32 8.79
CA ARG A 259 -1.46 23.64 8.39
C ARG A 259 -2.58 24.68 8.40
N MET A 260 -3.76 24.34 7.86
CA MET A 260 -4.93 25.22 7.92
C MET A 260 -5.32 25.55 9.37
N LYS A 261 -5.20 24.58 10.29
CA LYS A 261 -5.44 24.83 11.72
C LYS A 261 -4.39 25.79 12.30
N VAL A 262 -3.12 25.68 11.91
CA VAL A 262 -2.06 26.62 12.34
C VAL A 262 -2.41 28.03 11.89
N LEU A 263 -2.68 28.22 10.58
CA LEU A 263 -3.01 29.54 10.03
C LEU A 263 -4.25 30.17 10.66
N ASN A 264 -5.32 29.37 10.86
CA ASN A 264 -6.51 29.85 11.59
C ASN A 264 -6.19 30.30 13.01
N ASN A 265 -5.40 29.51 13.75
CA ASN A 265 -5.00 29.86 15.10
C ASN A 265 -4.14 31.13 15.13
N MET A 266 -3.23 31.31 14.15
CA MET A 266 -2.40 32.52 14.05
C MET A 266 -3.27 33.77 13.77
N LEU A 267 -4.26 33.66 12.91
CA LEU A 267 -5.21 34.73 12.63
C LEU A 267 -6.07 35.06 13.86
N ASP A 268 -6.67 34.04 14.49
CA ASP A 268 -7.54 34.19 15.67
C ASP A 268 -6.78 34.81 16.87
N GLN A 269 -5.47 34.56 16.98
CA GLN A 269 -4.60 35.11 18.01
C GLN A 269 -3.97 36.45 17.64
N GLY A 270 -4.21 36.93 16.42
CA GLY A 270 -3.74 38.24 15.95
C GLY A 270 -2.24 38.28 15.60
N PHE A 271 -1.60 37.11 15.36
CA PHE A 271 -0.21 37.03 14.91
C PHE A 271 -0.04 37.38 13.44
N ILE A 272 -1.08 37.20 12.64
CA ILE A 272 -1.13 37.56 11.21
C ILE A 272 -2.42 38.31 10.89
N SER A 273 -2.36 39.15 9.87
CA SER A 273 -3.51 39.84 9.30
C SER A 273 -4.37 38.94 8.41
N GLN A 274 -5.59 39.36 8.08
CA GLN A 274 -6.44 38.64 7.13
C GLN A 274 -5.79 38.52 5.75
N SER A 275 -5.06 39.55 5.28
CA SER A 275 -4.36 39.54 4.00
C SER A 275 -3.27 38.48 3.96
N GLU A 276 -2.43 38.40 4.99
CA GLU A 276 -1.38 37.39 5.11
C GLU A 276 -1.94 35.96 5.21
N TYR A 277 -3.05 35.80 5.91
CA TYR A 277 -3.79 34.53 5.96
C TYR A 277 -4.27 34.10 4.58
N ASP A 278 -4.95 35.00 3.86
CA ASP A 278 -5.52 34.70 2.53
C ASP A 278 -4.43 34.35 1.53
N GLU A 279 -3.30 35.06 1.58
CA GLU A 279 -2.11 34.78 0.77
C GLU A 279 -1.51 33.41 1.11
N ALA A 280 -1.31 33.13 2.40
CA ALA A 280 -0.75 31.85 2.82
C ALA A 280 -1.68 30.67 2.48
N VAL A 281 -3.01 30.84 2.55
CA VAL A 281 -3.99 29.80 2.17
C VAL A 281 -3.96 29.52 0.67
N ALA A 282 -3.80 30.57 -0.16
CA ALA A 282 -3.74 30.43 -1.61
C ALA A 282 -2.43 29.84 -2.12
N ASP A 283 -1.39 29.77 -1.28
CA ASP A 283 -0.07 29.26 -1.63
C ASP A 283 -0.05 27.73 -1.75
N ASN A 284 0.40 27.22 -2.90
CA ASN A 284 0.59 25.79 -3.18
C ASN A 284 1.90 25.28 -2.58
N VAL A 285 2.09 25.45 -1.28
CA VAL A 285 3.34 25.16 -0.55
C VAL A 285 3.86 23.72 -0.72
N TYR A 286 2.97 22.77 -0.95
CA TYR A 286 3.34 21.34 -1.09
C TYR A 286 4.05 21.03 -2.41
N ASP A 287 3.92 21.88 -3.43
CA ASP A 287 4.59 21.70 -4.72
C ASP A 287 6.11 21.92 -4.63
N ARG A 288 6.59 22.52 -3.53
CA ARG A 288 8.01 22.80 -3.29
C ARG A 288 8.63 21.96 -2.17
N ILE A 289 7.89 20.98 -1.63
CA ILE A 289 8.45 20.03 -0.66
C ILE A 289 9.48 19.15 -1.37
N GLN A 290 10.68 19.06 -0.79
CA GLN A 290 11.75 18.20 -1.31
C GLN A 290 11.45 16.72 -1.04
N LEU A 291 11.33 15.92 -2.08
CA LEU A 291 11.18 14.48 -1.97
C LEU A 291 12.51 13.76 -1.70
N VAL A 292 13.63 14.34 -2.13
CA VAL A 292 14.99 13.79 -1.95
C VAL A 292 15.76 14.63 -0.94
N ASN A 293 16.58 13.98 -0.11
CA ASN A 293 17.43 14.64 0.88
C ASN A 293 18.85 14.82 0.32
N VAL A 294 19.29 16.04 0.10
CA VAL A 294 20.59 16.38 -0.56
C VAL A 294 21.77 16.44 0.42
N GLU A 295 21.54 16.58 1.75
CA GLU A 295 22.58 16.98 2.71
C GLU A 295 23.22 15.87 3.55
N LEU A 296 22.82 14.59 3.41
CA LEU A 296 23.35 13.52 4.27
C LEU A 296 24.62 12.83 3.71
N GLN A 297 25.48 13.58 3.00
CA GLN A 297 26.68 13.01 2.38
C GLN A 297 27.83 12.67 3.33
N ASP A 298 27.83 13.10 4.59
CA ASP A 298 29.03 13.00 5.47
C ASP A 298 29.03 11.79 6.45
N ASN A 299 27.93 11.03 6.63
CA ASN A 299 27.85 9.97 7.66
C ASN A 299 27.53 8.56 7.11
N GLY A 300 27.82 8.31 5.83
CA GLY A 300 27.42 7.08 5.15
C GLY A 300 25.94 7.09 4.73
N ILE A 301 25.68 6.63 3.51
CA ILE A 301 24.32 6.57 2.96
C ILE A 301 23.65 5.29 3.46
N ASN A 302 22.57 5.40 4.22
CA ASN A 302 21.77 4.24 4.62
C ASN A 302 21.16 3.55 3.39
N SER A 303 21.15 2.22 3.37
CA SER A 303 20.39 1.45 2.40
C SER A 303 18.88 1.67 2.56
N TYR A 304 18.06 1.32 1.57
CA TYR A 304 16.60 1.34 1.69
C TYR A 304 16.10 0.46 2.84
N PHE A 305 16.78 -0.66 3.09
CA PHE A 305 16.47 -1.54 4.20
C PHE A 305 16.68 -0.85 5.55
N ILE A 306 17.84 -0.22 5.74
CA ILE A 306 18.17 0.49 6.99
C ILE A 306 17.22 1.68 7.22
N ASP A 307 16.85 2.39 6.16
CA ASP A 307 15.88 3.49 6.28
C ASP A 307 14.52 2.97 6.79
N GLU A 308 13.99 1.87 6.22
CA GLU A 308 12.71 1.29 6.66
C GLU A 308 12.80 0.64 8.04
N LEU A 309 13.92 -0.03 8.34
CA LEU A 309 14.22 -0.56 9.67
C LEU A 309 14.11 0.53 10.74
N THR A 310 14.76 1.68 10.52
CA THR A 310 14.73 2.79 11.48
C THR A 310 13.32 3.34 11.68
N ASP A 311 12.53 3.43 10.62
CA ASP A 311 11.14 3.86 10.71
C ASP A 311 10.26 2.86 11.46
N GLN A 312 10.47 1.55 11.24
CA GLN A 312 9.78 0.53 12.02
C GLN A 312 10.17 0.59 13.50
N VAL A 313 11.46 0.71 13.82
CA VAL A 313 11.92 0.80 15.21
C VAL A 313 11.30 2.01 15.93
N ILE A 314 11.25 3.17 15.28
CA ILE A 314 10.59 4.36 15.84
C ILE A 314 9.10 4.10 16.08
N ARG A 315 8.37 3.53 15.10
CA ARG A 315 6.96 3.17 15.26
C ARG A 315 6.76 2.22 16.44
N ASP A 316 7.54 1.14 16.52
CA ASP A 316 7.42 0.12 17.55
C ASP A 316 7.77 0.66 18.95
N LEU A 317 8.76 1.54 19.08
CA LEU A 317 9.06 2.24 20.35
C LEU A 317 7.88 3.12 20.80
N VAL A 318 7.21 3.79 19.85
CA VAL A 318 6.02 4.60 20.15
C VAL A 318 4.84 3.70 20.55
N GLU A 319 4.56 2.66 19.76
CA GLU A 319 3.36 1.80 19.93
C GLU A 319 3.49 0.86 21.12
N GLN A 320 4.64 0.16 21.25
CA GLN A 320 4.84 -0.88 22.27
C GLN A 320 5.36 -0.33 23.60
N LYS A 321 6.16 0.75 23.57
CA LYS A 321 6.75 1.35 24.79
C LYS A 321 6.05 2.62 25.22
N GLY A 322 5.19 3.20 24.40
CA GLY A 322 4.48 4.45 24.68
C GLY A 322 5.37 5.68 24.65
N TYR A 323 6.51 5.59 23.96
CA TYR A 323 7.43 6.72 23.77
C TYR A 323 6.79 7.80 22.91
N THR A 324 7.22 9.06 23.09
CA THR A 324 6.99 10.06 22.06
C THR A 324 7.93 9.81 20.88
N GLU A 325 7.59 10.26 19.70
CA GLU A 325 8.47 10.12 18.54
C GLU A 325 9.87 10.73 18.78
N THR A 326 9.94 11.85 19.48
CA THR A 326 11.22 12.45 19.89
C THR A 326 12.03 11.54 20.81
N GLN A 327 11.38 10.87 21.77
CA GLN A 327 12.04 9.89 22.64
C GLN A 327 12.48 8.66 21.86
N ALA A 328 11.61 8.12 21.00
CA ALA A 328 11.94 6.99 20.15
C ALA A 328 13.15 7.30 19.25
N TYR A 329 13.17 8.50 18.64
CA TYR A 329 14.29 8.96 17.83
C TYR A 329 15.60 9.04 18.64
N LYS A 330 15.59 9.67 19.82
CA LYS A 330 16.76 9.74 20.67
C LYS A 330 17.22 8.35 21.14
N THR A 331 16.28 7.48 21.51
CA THR A 331 16.59 6.11 21.90
C THR A 331 17.28 5.38 20.76
N LEU A 332 16.73 5.48 19.53
CA LEU A 332 17.33 4.82 18.37
C LEU A 332 18.75 5.31 18.06
N TYR A 333 18.99 6.62 18.11
CA TYR A 333 20.25 7.19 17.62
C TYR A 333 21.28 7.54 18.70
N GLN A 334 20.90 7.53 19.98
CA GLN A 334 21.78 8.02 21.07
C GLN A 334 21.88 7.07 22.25
N SER A 335 21.08 5.99 22.32
CA SER A 335 21.09 5.09 23.50
C SER A 335 21.94 3.84 23.32
N GLY A 336 22.64 3.68 22.20
CA GLY A 336 23.54 2.55 21.98
C GLY A 336 22.82 1.21 21.85
N LEU A 337 21.77 1.16 21.05
CA LEU A 337 21.02 -0.07 20.83
C LEU A 337 21.82 -1.07 19.99
N THR A 338 21.55 -2.36 20.19
CA THR A 338 21.94 -3.44 19.26
C THR A 338 20.69 -3.98 18.61
N ILE A 339 20.56 -3.76 17.30
CA ILE A 339 19.38 -4.17 16.51
C ILE A 339 19.75 -5.40 15.69
N TYR A 340 19.06 -6.52 15.93
CA TYR A 340 19.16 -7.73 15.13
C TYR A 340 18.17 -7.65 13.96
N SER A 341 18.66 -7.21 12.81
CA SER A 341 17.82 -7.08 11.61
C SER A 341 17.53 -8.43 10.98
N THR A 342 16.54 -8.45 10.09
CA THR A 342 16.18 -9.63 9.29
C THR A 342 16.90 -9.66 7.94
N GLN A 343 17.70 -8.63 7.64
CA GLN A 343 18.40 -8.50 6.36
C GLN A 343 19.34 -9.66 6.12
N ASP A 344 19.24 -10.24 4.93
CA ASP A 344 20.19 -11.21 4.39
C ASP A 344 21.04 -10.51 3.35
N MET A 345 22.32 -10.31 3.66
CA MET A 345 23.21 -9.52 2.80
C MET A 345 23.47 -10.17 1.45
N ASP A 346 23.45 -11.50 1.34
CA ASP A 346 23.62 -12.19 0.06
C ASP A 346 22.39 -11.96 -0.83
N ILE A 347 21.19 -12.07 -0.26
CA ILE A 347 19.93 -11.78 -0.96
C ILE A 347 19.84 -10.31 -1.34
N GLN A 348 20.21 -9.40 -0.43
CA GLN A 348 20.18 -7.95 -0.68
C GLN A 348 21.11 -7.57 -1.83
N ASN A 349 22.35 -8.04 -1.82
CA ASN A 349 23.33 -7.74 -2.86
C ASN A 349 22.87 -8.25 -4.23
N ILE A 350 22.32 -9.47 -4.29
CA ILE A 350 21.74 -10.01 -5.52
C ILE A 350 20.58 -9.15 -6.01
N ALA A 351 19.71 -8.71 -5.12
CA ALA A 351 18.57 -7.87 -5.46
C ALA A 351 19.02 -6.49 -6.01
N ASP A 352 20.00 -5.86 -5.36
CA ASP A 352 20.56 -4.58 -5.79
C ASP A 352 21.25 -4.69 -7.15
N GLU A 353 22.07 -5.73 -7.36
CA GLU A 353 22.71 -6.01 -8.63
C GLU A 353 21.70 -6.19 -9.77
N GLU A 354 20.67 -7.03 -9.58
CA GLU A 354 19.72 -7.37 -10.64
C GLU A 354 18.71 -6.25 -10.94
N VAL A 355 18.36 -5.43 -9.95
CA VAL A 355 17.56 -4.21 -10.19
C VAL A 355 18.35 -3.19 -11.00
N ASN A 356 19.66 -3.10 -10.81
CA ASN A 356 20.54 -2.18 -11.54
C ASN A 356 21.08 -2.74 -12.85
N ASN A 357 20.95 -4.06 -13.09
CA ASN A 357 21.43 -4.70 -14.30
C ASN A 357 20.62 -4.27 -15.53
N GLN A 358 21.26 -3.50 -16.44
CA GLN A 358 20.64 -2.99 -17.67
C GLN A 358 20.11 -4.11 -18.57
N ASP A 359 20.67 -5.29 -18.55
CA ASP A 359 20.24 -6.43 -19.37
C ASP A 359 18.83 -6.93 -19.02
N ASN A 360 18.35 -6.62 -17.82
CA ASN A 360 16.98 -6.92 -17.42
C ASN A 360 15.95 -5.98 -18.07
N TYR A 361 16.38 -4.80 -18.56
CA TYR A 361 15.49 -3.81 -19.17
C TYR A 361 15.51 -3.94 -20.71
N THR A 362 14.36 -3.67 -21.34
CA THR A 362 14.18 -3.75 -22.79
C THR A 362 14.37 -2.41 -23.49
N SER A 363 14.22 -1.31 -22.75
CA SER A 363 14.39 0.04 -23.24
C SER A 363 15.75 0.63 -22.86
N SER A 364 16.26 1.53 -23.67
CA SER A 364 17.42 2.35 -23.31
C SER A 364 17.12 3.16 -22.03
N PRO A 365 18.14 3.36 -21.19
CA PRO A 365 18.02 4.23 -20.04
C PRO A 365 17.52 5.62 -20.45
N LYS A 366 16.71 6.23 -19.58
CA LYS A 366 16.28 7.61 -19.67
C LYS A 366 16.64 8.31 -18.38
N VAL A 367 16.55 9.63 -18.38
CA VAL A 367 16.76 10.47 -17.22
C VAL A 367 15.50 11.31 -17.00
N SER A 368 15.00 11.29 -15.77
CA SER A 368 14.07 12.29 -15.25
C SER A 368 14.78 13.15 -14.21
N PHE A 369 14.09 14.13 -13.67
CA PHE A 369 14.68 15.00 -12.66
C PHE A 369 13.65 15.45 -11.62
N SER A 370 14.14 15.72 -10.42
CA SER A 370 13.51 16.62 -9.46
C SER A 370 14.09 18.01 -9.66
N TYR A 371 13.23 19.00 -9.83
CA TYR A 371 13.60 20.38 -10.14
C TYR A 371 12.89 21.34 -9.21
N ARG A 372 13.60 22.35 -8.79
CA ARG A 372 13.00 23.48 -8.12
C ARG A 372 13.78 24.76 -8.45
N VAL A 373 13.05 25.86 -8.46
CA VAL A 373 13.61 27.20 -8.57
C VAL A 373 12.64 28.21 -7.96
N SER A 374 13.17 29.25 -7.34
CA SER A 374 12.39 30.41 -6.89
C SER A 374 12.68 31.59 -7.81
N ILE A 375 11.63 32.22 -8.34
CA ILE A 375 11.75 33.39 -9.24
C ILE A 375 11.13 34.58 -8.54
N ARG A 376 11.91 35.69 -8.46
CA ARG A 376 11.46 36.95 -7.92
C ARG A 376 11.01 37.85 -9.09
N SER A 377 9.75 38.26 -9.05
CA SER A 377 9.18 39.19 -10.01
C SER A 377 9.57 40.65 -9.70
N THR A 378 9.43 41.53 -10.68
CA THR A 378 9.74 42.97 -10.58
C THR A 378 8.98 43.72 -9.49
N ASP A 379 7.83 43.18 -9.05
CA ASP A 379 7.04 43.68 -7.92
C ASP A 379 7.53 43.18 -6.54
N GLY A 380 8.61 42.40 -6.53
CA GLY A 380 9.22 41.83 -5.33
C GLY A 380 8.56 40.51 -4.85
N SER A 381 7.50 40.03 -5.50
CA SER A 381 6.90 38.74 -5.17
C SER A 381 7.81 37.58 -5.59
N VAL A 382 7.89 36.53 -4.77
CA VAL A 382 8.66 35.32 -5.09
C VAL A 382 7.69 34.17 -5.35
N LYS A 383 7.86 33.48 -6.49
CA LYS A 383 7.12 32.28 -6.85
C LYS A 383 8.07 31.10 -6.97
N ASN A 384 7.63 29.94 -6.51
CA ASN A 384 8.40 28.72 -6.56
C ASN A 384 7.87 27.79 -7.64
N TYR A 385 8.77 27.14 -8.34
CA TYR A 385 8.47 26.23 -9.44
C TYR A 385 9.21 24.91 -9.24
N SER A 386 8.59 23.82 -9.70
CA SER A 386 9.11 22.46 -9.61
C SER A 386 8.82 21.68 -10.90
N GLU A 387 9.34 20.46 -10.99
CA GLU A 387 8.98 19.52 -12.06
C GLU A 387 7.46 19.28 -12.13
N GLN A 388 6.75 19.31 -11.00
CA GLN A 388 5.29 19.14 -10.97
C GLN A 388 4.57 20.36 -11.59
N THR A 389 5.06 21.57 -11.30
CA THR A 389 4.54 22.77 -11.94
C THR A 389 4.84 22.79 -13.44
N MET A 390 6.01 22.30 -13.87
CA MET A 390 6.38 22.12 -15.27
C MET A 390 5.46 21.12 -15.99
N LEU A 391 5.21 19.94 -15.35
CA LEU A 391 4.27 18.95 -15.86
C LEU A 391 2.86 19.52 -16.03
N SER A 392 2.38 20.22 -15.01
CA SER A 392 1.05 20.87 -15.01
C SER A 392 0.96 21.94 -16.10
N TYR A 393 2.00 22.75 -16.26
CA TYR A 393 2.10 23.81 -17.26
C TYR A 393 1.96 23.26 -18.69
N TYR A 394 2.74 22.23 -19.03
CA TYR A 394 2.74 21.65 -20.38
C TYR A 394 1.60 20.67 -20.65
N LYS A 395 0.89 20.20 -19.63
CA LYS A 395 -0.33 19.37 -19.74
C LYS A 395 -1.62 20.19 -19.82
N ASN A 396 -1.60 21.46 -19.45
CA ASN A 396 -2.78 22.31 -19.44
C ASN A 396 -3.12 22.77 -20.87
N LYS A 397 -4.29 22.35 -21.38
CA LYS A 397 -4.78 22.69 -22.72
C LYS A 397 -5.05 24.18 -22.94
N ASP A 398 -5.29 24.91 -21.85
CA ASP A 398 -5.55 26.37 -21.91
C ASP A 398 -4.25 27.19 -21.94
N ASN A 399 -3.09 26.52 -21.80
CA ASN A 399 -1.79 27.18 -21.85
C ASN A 399 -1.32 27.33 -23.31
N PRO A 400 -0.85 28.53 -23.73
CA PRO A 400 -0.31 28.76 -25.08
C PRO A 400 0.88 27.83 -25.41
N ASN A 401 1.63 27.40 -24.38
CA ASN A 401 2.79 26.50 -24.53
C ASN A 401 2.42 25.02 -24.27
N PHE A 402 1.13 24.68 -24.33
CA PHE A 402 0.67 23.29 -24.21
C PHE A 402 1.42 22.36 -25.16
N LYS A 403 1.98 21.28 -24.62
CA LYS A 403 2.67 20.26 -25.42
C LYS A 403 1.78 19.03 -25.64
N SER A 404 1.30 18.41 -24.57
CA SER A 404 0.47 17.20 -24.64
C SER A 404 -0.16 16.89 -23.29
N THR A 405 -1.34 16.29 -23.28
CA THR A 405 -1.93 15.71 -22.05
C THR A 405 -1.09 14.57 -21.45
N ASN A 406 -0.22 13.97 -22.28
CA ASN A 406 0.72 12.93 -21.87
C ASN A 406 2.17 13.42 -21.82
N TYR A 407 2.40 14.74 -21.68
CA TYR A 407 3.76 15.27 -21.53
C TYR A 407 4.47 14.58 -20.36
N SER A 408 5.74 14.25 -20.55
CA SER A 408 6.57 13.49 -19.63
C SER A 408 7.93 14.17 -19.51
N ILE A 409 8.53 14.08 -18.34
CA ILE A 409 9.87 14.58 -18.04
C ILE A 409 10.95 13.49 -18.15
N ASN A 410 10.71 12.43 -18.94
CA ASN A 410 11.68 11.35 -19.18
C ASN A 410 12.43 11.60 -20.47
N PHE A 411 13.69 12.02 -20.38
CA PHE A 411 14.56 12.43 -21.48
C PHE A 411 15.59 11.37 -21.83
N ALA A 412 16.21 11.47 -23.00
CA ALA A 412 17.23 10.53 -23.43
C ALA A 412 18.59 10.77 -22.75
N SER A 413 18.87 12.00 -22.31
CA SER A 413 20.09 12.39 -21.62
C SER A 413 19.81 13.52 -20.62
N GLU A 414 20.81 13.83 -19.79
CA GLU A 414 20.79 14.99 -18.88
C GLU A 414 20.78 16.30 -19.67
N GLU A 415 21.50 16.38 -20.77
CA GLU A 415 21.54 17.57 -21.63
C GLU A 415 20.17 17.87 -22.24
N ASP A 416 19.40 16.85 -22.63
CA ASP A 416 18.03 17.03 -23.11
C ASP A 416 17.08 17.50 -21.98
N ALA A 417 17.32 17.02 -20.77
CA ALA A 417 16.58 17.43 -19.59
C ALA A 417 16.87 18.90 -19.23
N ASP A 418 18.15 19.31 -19.24
CA ASP A 418 18.57 20.70 -19.02
C ASP A 418 17.97 21.64 -20.05
N ALA A 419 18.01 21.25 -21.32
CA ALA A 419 17.39 22.04 -22.39
C ALA A 419 15.88 22.23 -22.17
N ALA A 420 15.21 21.23 -21.62
CA ALA A 420 13.78 21.31 -21.29
C ALA A 420 13.51 22.20 -20.06
N ILE A 421 14.39 22.18 -19.06
CA ILE A 421 14.33 23.07 -17.88
C ILE A 421 14.56 24.52 -18.32
N GLU A 422 15.60 24.79 -19.15
CA GLU A 422 15.88 26.14 -19.68
C GLU A 422 14.69 26.65 -20.50
N GLN A 423 14.07 25.80 -21.33
CA GLN A 423 12.89 26.19 -22.09
C GLN A 423 11.72 26.53 -21.13
N TYR A 424 11.54 25.74 -20.06
CA TYR A 424 10.49 26.01 -19.09
C TYR A 424 10.71 27.33 -18.35
N LYS A 425 11.96 27.65 -17.95
CA LYS A 425 12.31 28.94 -17.36
C LYS A 425 11.99 30.08 -18.32
N ALA A 426 12.36 29.95 -19.59
CA ALA A 426 12.04 30.95 -20.61
C ALA A 426 10.53 31.16 -20.82
N ASP A 427 9.72 30.07 -20.66
CA ASP A 427 8.27 30.14 -20.84
C ASP A 427 7.53 30.78 -19.64
N ILE A 428 8.12 30.75 -18.44
CA ILE A 428 7.46 31.23 -17.21
C ILE A 428 8.00 32.60 -16.72
N MET A 429 9.25 32.95 -17.03
CA MET A 429 9.88 34.23 -16.64
C MET A 429 9.44 35.40 -17.55
N GLN A 430 9.21 36.54 -16.94
CA GLN A 430 8.89 37.79 -17.62
C GLN A 430 10.13 38.71 -17.65
N GLU A 431 10.12 39.73 -18.48
CA GLU A 431 11.22 40.71 -18.54
C GLU A 431 11.41 41.39 -17.17
N GLY A 432 12.59 41.24 -16.61
CA GLY A 432 12.96 41.78 -15.29
C GLY A 432 12.76 40.82 -14.11
N ASP A 433 12.30 39.60 -14.33
CA ASP A 433 12.29 38.55 -13.31
C ASP A 433 13.71 38.02 -13.07
N GLU A 434 14.02 37.71 -11.83
CA GLU A 434 15.35 37.20 -11.41
C GLU A 434 15.20 35.86 -10.67
N ILE A 435 16.12 34.92 -10.93
CA ILE A 435 16.23 33.69 -10.12
C ILE A 435 16.84 34.08 -8.78
N VAL A 436 16.23 33.62 -7.69
CA VAL A 436 16.76 33.82 -6.32
C VAL A 436 18.04 33.01 -6.18
N ASP A 437 19.12 33.66 -5.76
CA ASP A 437 20.43 33.02 -5.65
C ASP A 437 20.37 31.77 -4.74
N GLY A 438 21.00 30.67 -5.20
CA GLY A 438 21.02 29.39 -4.51
C GLY A 438 19.68 28.63 -4.45
N SER A 439 18.60 29.15 -5.08
CA SER A 439 17.28 28.47 -5.04
C SER A 439 17.10 27.40 -6.14
N GLU A 440 17.95 27.39 -7.16
CA GLU A 440 17.84 26.43 -8.26
C GLU A 440 18.56 25.13 -7.94
N THR A 441 17.85 24.01 -8.04
CA THR A 441 18.40 22.67 -7.83
C THR A 441 17.81 21.69 -8.82
N VAL A 442 18.67 20.88 -9.43
CA VAL A 442 18.30 19.77 -10.30
C VAL A 442 18.93 18.49 -9.77
N ILE A 443 18.13 17.43 -9.63
CA ILE A 443 18.60 16.09 -9.23
C ILE A 443 18.09 15.11 -10.26
N TYR A 444 19.01 14.48 -11.00
CA TYR A 444 18.67 13.50 -12.02
C TYR A 444 18.34 12.14 -11.42
N THR A 445 17.40 11.44 -12.04
CA THR A 445 16.97 10.10 -11.65
C THR A 445 16.90 9.22 -12.89
N LEU A 446 17.58 8.08 -12.82
CA LEU A 446 17.55 7.06 -13.87
C LEU A 446 16.14 6.49 -14.05
N GLN A 447 15.69 6.31 -15.29
CA GLN A 447 14.36 5.79 -15.64
C GLN A 447 14.46 4.68 -16.71
N PRO A 448 13.51 3.73 -16.80
CA PRO A 448 12.41 3.51 -15.86
C PRO A 448 12.90 3.04 -14.49
N GLN A 449 12.07 3.20 -13.47
CA GLN A 449 12.33 2.77 -12.12
C GLN A 449 11.81 1.34 -11.85
N ALA A 450 12.37 0.73 -10.79
CA ALA A 450 11.90 -0.54 -10.26
C ALA A 450 12.00 -0.53 -8.73
N SER A 451 11.13 -1.28 -8.06
CA SER A 451 11.27 -1.64 -6.65
C SER A 451 11.05 -3.13 -6.45
N LEU A 452 11.69 -3.68 -5.43
CA LEU A 452 11.67 -5.11 -5.14
C LEU A 452 11.65 -5.34 -3.63
N THR A 453 10.91 -6.36 -3.20
CA THR A 453 10.90 -6.85 -1.81
C THR A 453 11.00 -8.38 -1.81
N VAL A 454 11.83 -8.95 -0.95
CA VAL A 454 11.94 -10.39 -0.69
C VAL A 454 11.57 -10.68 0.77
N ILE A 455 10.62 -11.59 0.98
CA ILE A 455 10.13 -11.99 2.32
C ILE A 455 10.30 -13.50 2.49
N ASP A 456 10.78 -13.92 3.67
CA ASP A 456 10.59 -15.29 4.15
C ASP A 456 9.13 -15.42 4.63
N GLN A 457 8.32 -16.11 3.84
CA GLN A 457 6.89 -16.26 4.13
C GLN A 457 6.58 -16.98 5.43
N SER A 458 7.50 -17.78 5.95
CA SER A 458 7.28 -18.56 7.18
C SER A 458 7.47 -17.74 8.45
N THR A 459 8.20 -16.61 8.37
CA THR A 459 8.54 -15.77 9.52
C THR A 459 8.07 -14.31 9.37
N GLY A 460 7.68 -13.88 8.16
CA GLY A 460 7.37 -12.49 7.84
C GLY A 460 8.61 -11.60 7.76
N GLU A 461 9.80 -12.17 7.82
CA GLU A 461 11.07 -11.44 7.78
C GLU A 461 11.37 -10.90 6.38
N VAL A 462 11.53 -9.58 6.26
CA VAL A 462 12.02 -8.94 5.04
C VAL A 462 13.51 -9.25 4.92
N LYS A 463 13.91 -10.02 3.89
CA LYS A 463 15.30 -10.42 3.67
C LYS A 463 16.06 -9.40 2.82
N ALA A 464 15.36 -8.75 1.88
CA ALA A 464 15.91 -7.70 1.04
C ALA A 464 14.82 -6.73 0.59
N ILE A 465 15.18 -5.47 0.40
CA ILE A 465 14.32 -4.45 -0.18
C ILE A 465 15.15 -3.47 -1.03
N VAL A 466 14.67 -3.21 -2.24
CA VAL A 466 15.26 -2.23 -3.17
C VAL A 466 14.21 -1.19 -3.51
N GLY A 467 14.43 0.04 -3.11
CA GLY A 467 13.47 1.14 -3.28
C GLY A 467 13.59 1.92 -4.59
N GLY A 468 14.59 1.60 -5.42
CA GLY A 468 14.77 2.29 -6.69
C GLY A 468 15.96 1.76 -7.49
N ARG A 469 15.97 2.06 -8.79
CA ARG A 469 17.05 1.80 -9.72
C ARG A 469 18.02 2.98 -9.75
N GLY A 470 19.32 2.71 -9.87
CA GLY A 470 20.39 3.68 -9.78
C GLY A 470 21.01 3.75 -8.39
N ASP A 471 22.12 4.49 -8.28
CA ASP A 471 22.80 4.66 -7.01
C ASP A 471 21.95 5.49 -6.04
N LYS A 472 21.86 5.02 -4.81
CA LYS A 472 21.21 5.78 -3.73
C LYS A 472 22.18 6.88 -3.28
N THR A 473 21.81 8.13 -3.46
CA THR A 473 22.69 9.30 -3.26
C THR A 473 22.58 9.93 -1.88
N ALA A 474 21.53 9.59 -1.12
CA ALA A 474 21.31 10.08 0.25
C ALA A 474 20.46 9.11 1.06
N SER A 475 20.55 9.20 2.40
CA SER A 475 19.62 8.49 3.30
C SER A 475 18.23 9.11 3.23
N LYS A 476 17.18 8.30 3.54
CA LYS A 476 15.77 8.75 3.53
C LYS A 476 15.31 9.33 2.18
N THR A 477 15.87 8.86 1.08
CA THR A 477 15.32 9.09 -0.26
C THR A 477 14.10 8.21 -0.48
N LEU A 478 13.27 8.57 -1.49
CA LEU A 478 12.04 7.87 -1.84
C LEU A 478 12.25 6.36 -1.99
N ASN A 479 11.67 5.59 -1.09
CA ASN A 479 11.62 4.13 -1.16
C ASN A 479 10.36 3.69 -1.92
N ARG A 480 10.48 3.37 -3.21
CA ARG A 480 9.31 2.98 -4.03
C ARG A 480 8.69 1.64 -3.63
N ALA A 481 9.33 0.91 -2.72
CA ALA A 481 8.77 -0.33 -2.20
C ALA A 481 7.81 -0.10 -1.03
N THR A 482 7.95 1.00 -0.28
CA THR A 482 7.15 1.34 0.91
C THR A 482 6.40 2.66 0.79
N ASP A 483 7.07 3.73 0.28
CA ASP A 483 6.51 5.09 0.29
C ASP A 483 5.64 5.38 -0.93
N THR A 484 5.70 4.54 -1.97
CA THR A 484 4.94 4.72 -3.20
C THR A 484 3.82 3.70 -3.32
N THR A 485 2.59 4.17 -3.48
CA THR A 485 1.45 3.32 -3.78
C THR A 485 1.13 3.36 -5.26
N ARG A 486 1.02 2.19 -5.89
CA ARG A 486 0.74 2.02 -7.30
C ARG A 486 -0.40 1.04 -7.52
N GLN A 487 -1.08 1.18 -8.66
CA GLN A 487 -2.14 0.26 -9.03
C GLN A 487 -1.55 -1.14 -9.27
N PRO A 488 -2.01 -2.18 -8.54
CA PRO A 488 -1.43 -3.52 -8.62
C PRO A 488 -1.83 -4.28 -9.91
N GLY A 489 -2.84 -3.79 -10.62
CA GLY A 489 -3.33 -4.43 -11.83
C GLY A 489 -3.73 -5.89 -11.61
N SER A 490 -3.46 -6.75 -12.58
CA SER A 490 -3.88 -8.15 -12.57
C SER A 490 -3.27 -9.03 -11.47
N THR A 491 -2.27 -8.57 -10.70
CA THR A 491 -1.83 -9.30 -9.51
C THR A 491 -2.92 -9.39 -8.47
N PHE A 492 -3.80 -8.42 -8.44
CA PHE A 492 -4.90 -8.33 -7.48
C PHE A 492 -6.05 -9.31 -7.75
N LYS A 493 -6.14 -9.89 -8.94
CA LYS A 493 -7.11 -10.92 -9.29
C LYS A 493 -7.09 -12.09 -8.31
N ILE A 494 -5.88 -12.53 -7.94
CA ILE A 494 -5.67 -13.64 -6.99
C ILE A 494 -6.24 -13.28 -5.63
N LEU A 495 -5.91 -12.09 -5.12
CA LEU A 495 -6.23 -11.66 -3.76
C LEU A 495 -7.70 -11.28 -3.58
N ALA A 496 -8.28 -10.54 -4.54
CA ALA A 496 -9.63 -10.00 -4.41
C ALA A 496 -10.73 -10.95 -4.94
N ALA A 497 -10.49 -11.59 -6.10
CA ALA A 497 -11.53 -12.37 -6.74
C ALA A 497 -11.39 -13.86 -6.43
N TYR A 498 -10.24 -14.46 -6.72
CA TYR A 498 -10.08 -15.91 -6.63
C TYR A 498 -9.93 -16.41 -5.20
N SER A 499 -9.25 -15.69 -4.30
CA SER A 499 -9.20 -16.03 -2.87
C SER A 499 -10.61 -16.10 -2.29
N ALA A 500 -11.41 -15.05 -2.48
CA ALA A 500 -12.77 -14.99 -1.98
C ALA A 500 -13.67 -16.08 -2.61
N ALA A 501 -13.55 -16.28 -3.93
CA ALA A 501 -14.38 -17.24 -4.68
C ALA A 501 -14.13 -18.69 -4.24
N LEU A 502 -12.86 -19.07 -4.09
CA LEU A 502 -12.48 -20.45 -3.74
C LEU A 502 -12.61 -20.75 -2.24
N ASP A 503 -12.37 -19.75 -1.36
CA ASP A 503 -12.36 -19.97 0.08
C ASP A 503 -13.77 -20.01 0.69
N ALA A 504 -14.62 -19.06 0.33
CA ALA A 504 -15.96 -18.88 0.89
C ALA A 504 -17.06 -18.63 -0.16
N GLY A 505 -16.72 -18.27 -1.38
CA GLY A 505 -17.67 -17.93 -2.44
C GLY A 505 -18.34 -19.12 -3.12
N GLY A 506 -18.00 -20.37 -2.74
CA GLY A 506 -18.61 -21.59 -3.23
C GLY A 506 -18.21 -21.94 -4.68
N LEU A 507 -17.17 -21.36 -5.22
CA LEU A 507 -16.61 -21.67 -6.53
C LEU A 507 -15.36 -22.54 -6.42
N THR A 508 -14.98 -23.19 -7.51
CA THR A 508 -13.82 -24.09 -7.61
C THR A 508 -12.96 -23.68 -8.81
N LEU A 509 -11.76 -24.21 -8.95
CA LEU A 509 -10.94 -23.98 -10.15
C LEU A 509 -11.58 -24.49 -11.43
N ALA A 510 -12.45 -25.53 -11.33
CA ALA A 510 -13.25 -26.05 -12.43
C ALA A 510 -14.47 -25.17 -12.76
N SER A 511 -14.91 -24.30 -11.87
CA SER A 511 -16.06 -23.43 -12.14
C SER A 511 -15.85 -22.63 -13.42
N VAL A 512 -16.88 -22.55 -14.24
CA VAL A 512 -16.83 -21.96 -15.58
C VAL A 512 -17.59 -20.64 -15.62
N GLN A 513 -17.03 -19.67 -16.32
CA GLN A 513 -17.67 -18.42 -16.71
C GLN A 513 -17.62 -18.26 -18.22
N ASP A 514 -18.68 -17.72 -18.82
CA ASP A 514 -18.66 -17.36 -20.24
C ASP A 514 -17.85 -16.05 -20.43
N ASP A 515 -16.68 -16.14 -21.07
CA ASP A 515 -15.85 -15.00 -21.45
C ASP A 515 -16.45 -14.30 -22.66
N ALA A 516 -17.57 -13.61 -22.45
CA ALA A 516 -18.35 -12.86 -23.43
C ALA A 516 -18.41 -11.36 -23.04
N PRO A 517 -18.78 -10.44 -23.94
CA PRO A 517 -18.88 -9.02 -23.65
C PRO A 517 -19.59 -8.72 -22.33
N TYR A 518 -18.94 -7.96 -21.45
CA TYR A 518 -19.43 -7.65 -20.12
C TYR A 518 -19.24 -6.17 -19.78
N THR A 519 -20.17 -5.63 -19.01
CA THR A 519 -20.18 -4.23 -18.56
C THR A 519 -20.31 -4.19 -17.04
N TYR A 520 -19.49 -3.38 -16.39
CA TYR A 520 -19.52 -3.21 -14.93
C TYR A 520 -20.91 -2.78 -14.45
N VAL A 521 -21.40 -3.42 -13.40
CA VAL A 521 -22.65 -3.04 -12.76
C VAL A 521 -22.51 -1.67 -12.10
N GLY A 522 -23.42 -0.74 -12.40
CA GLY A 522 -23.42 0.60 -11.80
C GLY A 522 -22.39 1.61 -12.33
N ALA A 523 -21.59 1.26 -13.34
CA ALA A 523 -20.52 2.11 -13.87
C ALA A 523 -20.86 2.79 -15.23
N ASN A 524 -22.09 3.26 -15.39
CA ASN A 524 -22.53 4.04 -16.57
C ASN A 524 -22.17 3.41 -17.93
N GLY A 525 -22.25 2.07 -18.02
CA GLY A 525 -22.00 1.35 -19.28
C GLY A 525 -20.52 1.17 -19.63
N LYS A 526 -19.58 1.32 -18.68
CA LYS A 526 -18.17 1.03 -18.93
C LYS A 526 -17.94 -0.47 -19.12
N SER A 527 -17.46 -0.84 -20.31
CA SER A 527 -17.18 -2.24 -20.66
C SER A 527 -15.88 -2.74 -20.03
N VAL A 528 -15.88 -4.02 -19.64
CA VAL A 528 -14.68 -4.79 -19.31
C VAL A 528 -14.09 -5.36 -20.59
N ASN A 529 -12.78 -5.25 -20.76
CA ASN A 529 -12.11 -5.81 -21.93
C ASN A 529 -10.97 -6.72 -21.50
N ASN A 530 -10.81 -7.84 -22.19
CA ASN A 530 -9.59 -8.62 -22.09
C ASN A 530 -8.41 -7.87 -22.74
N TYR A 531 -7.17 -8.16 -22.30
CA TYR A 531 -5.97 -7.49 -22.79
C TYR A 531 -5.73 -7.69 -24.30
N ASP A 532 -6.13 -8.87 -24.83
CA ASP A 532 -6.00 -9.28 -26.22
C ASP A 532 -7.26 -8.99 -27.05
N ARG A 533 -8.32 -8.43 -26.46
CA ARG A 533 -9.60 -8.11 -27.09
C ARG A 533 -10.37 -9.34 -27.65
N ARG A 534 -10.04 -10.56 -27.19
CA ARG A 534 -10.73 -11.81 -27.56
C ARG A 534 -11.77 -12.17 -26.51
N TYR A 535 -12.77 -12.91 -26.92
CA TYR A 535 -13.82 -13.50 -26.10
C TYR A 535 -13.81 -15.01 -26.31
N ARG A 536 -13.35 -15.77 -25.31
CA ARG A 536 -13.03 -17.20 -25.43
C ARG A 536 -14.26 -18.09 -25.32
N GLY A 537 -15.35 -17.61 -24.70
CA GLY A 537 -16.51 -18.42 -24.37
C GLY A 537 -16.35 -19.11 -23.01
N PHE A 538 -16.81 -20.33 -22.87
CA PHE A 538 -16.70 -21.07 -21.60
C PHE A 538 -15.25 -21.24 -21.18
N THR A 539 -14.94 -20.69 -20.02
CA THR A 539 -13.58 -20.61 -19.51
C THR A 539 -13.57 -20.96 -18.04
N THR A 540 -12.72 -21.92 -17.62
CA THR A 540 -12.55 -22.29 -16.22
C THR A 540 -11.82 -21.19 -15.44
N LEU A 541 -12.00 -21.16 -14.11
CA LEU A 541 -11.26 -20.23 -13.26
C LEU A 541 -9.75 -20.50 -13.32
N ARG A 542 -9.31 -21.76 -13.46
CA ARG A 542 -7.89 -22.10 -13.67
C ARG A 542 -7.35 -21.44 -14.93
N GLU A 543 -8.00 -21.61 -16.07
CA GLU A 543 -7.60 -20.99 -17.35
C GLU A 543 -7.59 -19.46 -17.22
N ALA A 544 -8.58 -18.89 -16.54
CA ALA A 544 -8.68 -17.46 -16.34
C ALA A 544 -7.56 -16.89 -15.46
N ILE A 545 -7.06 -17.66 -14.50
CA ILE A 545 -5.86 -17.34 -13.71
C ILE A 545 -4.61 -17.41 -14.59
N THR A 546 -4.45 -18.51 -15.34
CA THR A 546 -3.30 -18.80 -16.21
C THR A 546 -3.11 -17.72 -17.27
N ASP A 547 -4.18 -17.38 -17.99
CA ASP A 547 -4.17 -16.41 -19.09
C ASP A 547 -4.54 -14.99 -18.66
N SER A 548 -4.79 -14.80 -17.37
CA SER A 548 -5.13 -13.49 -16.81
C SER A 548 -6.36 -12.83 -17.47
N ILE A 549 -7.45 -13.57 -17.66
CA ILE A 549 -8.66 -13.12 -18.34
C ILE A 549 -9.44 -12.14 -17.43
N ASN A 550 -9.74 -10.95 -17.95
CA ASN A 550 -10.35 -9.88 -17.16
C ASN A 550 -11.85 -10.13 -16.92
N ILE A 551 -12.60 -10.47 -17.96
CA ILE A 551 -14.06 -10.61 -17.90
C ILE A 551 -14.44 -11.73 -16.93
N VAL A 552 -13.82 -12.90 -17.06
CA VAL A 552 -14.04 -14.04 -16.16
C VAL A 552 -13.75 -13.66 -14.71
N THR A 553 -12.63 -12.94 -14.46
CA THR A 553 -12.28 -12.51 -13.11
C THR A 553 -13.32 -11.57 -12.50
N VAL A 554 -13.81 -10.59 -13.27
CA VAL A 554 -14.84 -9.64 -12.79
C VAL A 554 -16.15 -10.37 -12.50
N LYS A 555 -16.60 -11.26 -13.40
CA LYS A 555 -17.77 -12.10 -13.18
C LYS A 555 -17.63 -13.01 -11.96
N THR A 556 -16.43 -13.56 -11.75
CA THR A 556 -16.12 -14.39 -10.56
C THR A 556 -16.28 -13.59 -9.27
N LEU A 557 -15.72 -12.37 -9.20
CA LEU A 557 -15.90 -11.50 -8.04
C LEU A 557 -17.37 -11.10 -7.85
N ALA A 558 -18.07 -10.76 -8.93
CA ALA A 558 -19.49 -10.41 -8.87
C ALA A 558 -20.34 -11.56 -8.32
N GLN A 559 -20.06 -12.81 -8.73
CA GLN A 559 -20.75 -14.01 -8.27
C GLN A 559 -20.39 -14.37 -6.82
N ALA A 560 -19.12 -14.32 -6.43
CA ALA A 560 -18.68 -14.57 -5.07
C ALA A 560 -19.15 -13.48 -4.09
N GLY A 561 -19.36 -12.28 -4.58
CA GLY A 561 -19.75 -11.08 -3.85
C GLY A 561 -18.61 -10.08 -3.69
N VAL A 562 -18.80 -8.87 -4.19
CA VAL A 562 -17.78 -7.78 -4.13
C VAL A 562 -17.39 -7.45 -2.70
N SER A 563 -18.33 -7.43 -1.75
CA SER A 563 -18.07 -7.20 -0.33
C SER A 563 -17.18 -8.29 0.28
N LEU A 564 -17.37 -9.54 -0.15
CA LEU A 564 -16.54 -10.65 0.29
C LEU A 564 -15.09 -10.47 -0.20
N GLY A 565 -14.91 -10.19 -1.49
CA GLY A 565 -13.57 -9.91 -2.03
C GLY A 565 -12.89 -8.73 -1.36
N TRP A 566 -13.63 -7.67 -1.05
CA TRP A 566 -13.11 -6.52 -0.31
C TRP A 566 -12.66 -6.88 1.11
N GLN A 567 -13.41 -7.74 1.84
CA GLN A 567 -13.02 -8.25 3.16
C GLN A 567 -11.70 -9.03 3.10
N TYR A 568 -11.54 -9.95 2.13
CA TYR A 568 -10.30 -10.70 1.96
C TYR A 568 -9.09 -9.78 1.70
N VAL A 569 -9.29 -8.72 0.90
CA VAL A 569 -8.23 -7.73 0.66
C VAL A 569 -7.83 -7.01 1.94
N GLN A 570 -8.78 -6.69 2.83
CA GLN A 570 -8.46 -6.11 4.15
C GLN A 570 -7.64 -7.08 5.01
N GLU A 571 -8.02 -8.37 5.03
CA GLU A 571 -7.31 -9.41 5.78
C GLU A 571 -5.89 -9.67 5.23
N TYR A 572 -5.62 -9.38 3.96
CA TYR A 572 -4.26 -9.41 3.39
C TYR A 572 -3.36 -8.24 3.83
N GLY A 573 -3.83 -7.34 4.68
CA GLY A 573 -3.03 -6.29 5.34
C GLY A 573 -2.80 -5.03 4.52
N PHE A 574 -3.57 -4.76 3.48
CA PHE A 574 -3.48 -3.51 2.72
C PHE A 574 -4.05 -2.32 3.50
N THR A 575 -3.24 -1.28 3.68
CA THR A 575 -3.59 -0.12 4.49
C THR A 575 -4.29 1.00 3.70
N THR A 576 -4.18 1.00 2.37
CA THR A 576 -4.67 2.05 1.48
C THR A 576 -6.02 1.74 0.84
N VAL A 577 -6.51 0.50 0.98
CA VAL A 577 -7.77 0.06 0.40
C VAL A 577 -8.92 0.43 1.33
N ASP A 578 -9.89 1.20 0.84
CA ASP A 578 -11.02 1.70 1.61
C ASP A 578 -12.40 1.37 0.97
N SER A 579 -13.46 1.87 1.55
CA SER A 579 -14.84 1.58 1.09
C SER A 579 -15.15 2.08 -0.35
N ARG A 580 -14.39 3.01 -0.90
CA ARG A 580 -14.53 3.49 -2.30
C ARG A 580 -14.13 2.40 -3.29
N ASP A 581 -13.28 1.46 -2.86
CA ASP A 581 -12.77 0.37 -3.68
C ASP A 581 -13.69 -0.87 -3.67
N MET A 582 -14.78 -0.86 -2.86
CA MET A 582 -15.75 -1.94 -2.79
C MET A 582 -16.68 -1.93 -4.03
N ASN A 583 -16.11 -2.22 -5.18
CA ASN A 583 -16.79 -2.32 -6.48
C ASN A 583 -16.12 -3.38 -7.37
N GLU A 584 -16.75 -3.72 -8.51
CA GLU A 584 -16.23 -4.78 -9.40
C GLU A 584 -14.82 -4.51 -9.97
N ALA A 585 -14.37 -3.24 -10.06
CA ALA A 585 -13.03 -2.93 -10.55
C ALA A 585 -11.93 -3.43 -9.60
N LEU A 586 -12.25 -3.69 -8.31
CA LEU A 586 -11.38 -4.32 -7.34
C LEU A 586 -10.80 -5.64 -7.87
N ALA A 587 -11.61 -6.43 -8.61
CA ALA A 587 -11.18 -7.67 -9.25
C ALA A 587 -9.93 -7.53 -10.12
N LEU A 588 -9.73 -6.35 -10.72
CA LEU A 588 -8.62 -6.06 -11.65
C LEU A 588 -7.56 -5.13 -11.03
N GLY A 589 -7.62 -4.89 -9.74
CA GLY A 589 -6.71 -3.98 -9.03
C GLY A 589 -6.99 -2.50 -9.32
N GLY A 590 -8.25 -2.15 -9.62
CA GLY A 590 -8.70 -0.78 -9.75
C GLY A 590 -8.91 -0.14 -8.38
N ILE A 591 -7.83 0.21 -7.69
CA ILE A 591 -7.81 0.74 -6.33
C ILE A 591 -7.53 2.24 -6.37
N THR A 592 -8.23 3.02 -5.57
CA THR A 592 -8.20 4.48 -5.59
C THR A 592 -6.80 5.04 -5.30
N GLN A 593 -6.14 4.54 -4.25
CA GLN A 593 -4.82 5.00 -3.84
C GLN A 593 -3.69 4.08 -4.34
N GLY A 594 -4.00 2.84 -4.77
CA GLY A 594 -3.00 1.83 -5.07
C GLY A 594 -2.50 1.13 -3.81
N VAL A 595 -1.44 0.32 -3.94
CA VAL A 595 -0.81 -0.43 -2.85
C VAL A 595 0.71 -0.33 -2.95
N SER A 596 1.42 -0.52 -1.83
CA SER A 596 2.88 -0.59 -1.82
C SER A 596 3.38 -1.96 -2.31
N ASN A 597 4.64 -2.01 -2.76
CA ASN A 597 5.28 -3.27 -3.15
C ASN A 597 5.45 -4.21 -1.94
N LEU A 598 5.78 -3.67 -0.77
CA LEU A 598 5.90 -4.44 0.48
C LEU A 598 4.58 -5.12 0.86
N GLU A 599 3.46 -4.38 0.86
CA GLU A 599 2.14 -4.95 1.16
C GLU A 599 1.74 -6.03 0.14
N LEU A 600 2.01 -5.80 -1.15
CA LEU A 600 1.74 -6.80 -2.18
C LEU A 600 2.57 -8.06 -1.97
N THR A 601 3.86 -7.92 -1.61
CA THR A 601 4.73 -9.07 -1.30
C THR A 601 4.21 -9.84 -0.10
N ALA A 602 3.81 -9.17 0.98
CA ALA A 602 3.25 -9.78 2.18
C ALA A 602 1.93 -10.53 1.91
N ALA A 603 1.07 -9.98 1.06
CA ALA A 603 -0.18 -10.63 0.66
C ALA A 603 0.08 -11.93 -0.11
N TYR A 604 1.05 -11.94 -1.03
CA TYR A 604 1.46 -13.18 -1.72
C TYR A 604 2.20 -14.15 -0.79
N ALA A 605 2.97 -13.63 0.17
CA ALA A 605 3.59 -14.45 1.22
C ALA A 605 2.56 -15.21 2.06
N ALA A 606 1.39 -14.62 2.31
CA ALA A 606 0.31 -15.30 3.01
C ALA A 606 -0.20 -16.54 2.24
N ILE A 607 -0.32 -16.46 0.90
CA ILE A 607 -0.70 -17.60 0.07
C ILE A 607 0.41 -18.66 0.12
N ALA A 608 1.68 -18.27 -0.06
CA ALA A 608 2.84 -19.14 0.02
C ALA A 608 2.96 -19.84 1.39
N ASN A 609 2.52 -19.17 2.46
CA ASN A 609 2.49 -19.66 3.84
C ASN A 609 1.16 -20.33 4.20
N GLN A 610 0.60 -21.11 3.29
CA GLN A 610 -0.62 -21.93 3.50
C GLN A 610 -1.82 -21.11 4.01
N GLY A 611 -1.95 -19.87 3.54
CA GLY A 611 -3.07 -18.98 3.85
C GLY A 611 -2.90 -18.13 5.11
N THR A 612 -1.76 -18.19 5.77
CA THR A 612 -1.47 -17.43 6.99
C THR A 612 -0.68 -16.16 6.66
N TYR A 613 -1.30 -15.00 6.88
CA TYR A 613 -0.63 -13.71 6.81
C TYR A 613 0.26 -13.49 8.03
N ILE A 614 1.47 -13.03 7.80
CA ILE A 614 2.41 -12.58 8.83
C ILE A 614 2.81 -11.14 8.51
N LYS A 615 2.67 -10.26 9.51
CA LYS A 615 3.05 -8.86 9.35
C LYS A 615 4.55 -8.74 9.04
N PRO A 616 4.94 -8.05 7.96
CA PRO A 616 6.35 -7.88 7.61
C PRO A 616 7.14 -7.20 8.72
N LYS A 617 8.35 -7.70 8.98
CA LYS A 617 9.25 -7.15 9.98
C LYS A 617 10.68 -7.03 9.44
N PHE A 618 11.39 -5.96 9.88
CA PHE A 618 12.76 -5.66 9.50
C PHE A 618 13.77 -6.02 10.60
N TYR A 619 13.31 -6.39 11.80
CA TYR A 619 14.16 -6.85 12.90
C TYR A 619 13.45 -7.91 13.74
N THR A 620 14.24 -8.73 14.44
CA THR A 620 13.76 -9.78 15.35
C THR A 620 13.80 -9.34 16.81
N LYS A 621 14.81 -8.56 17.23
CA LYS A 621 14.94 -8.04 18.59
C LYS A 621 15.81 -6.79 18.64
N ILE A 622 15.62 -6.01 19.68
CA ILE A 622 16.44 -4.84 20.03
C ILE A 622 16.92 -5.00 21.46
N LEU A 623 18.22 -4.87 21.66
CA LEU A 623 18.84 -4.80 22.98
C LEU A 623 19.20 -3.34 23.31
N ASP A 624 19.12 -2.98 24.59
CA ASP A 624 19.69 -1.74 25.11
C ASP A 624 21.23 -1.86 25.23
N HIS A 625 21.90 -0.78 25.62
CA HIS A 625 23.36 -0.74 25.74
C HIS A 625 23.93 -1.69 26.83
N ASP A 626 23.09 -2.08 27.81
CA ASP A 626 23.45 -3.05 28.85
C ASP A 626 23.20 -4.51 28.41
N GLY A 627 22.64 -4.73 27.19
CA GLY A 627 22.34 -6.04 26.63
C GLY A 627 20.99 -6.61 27.05
N ASN A 628 20.12 -5.83 27.70
CA ASN A 628 18.77 -6.27 28.04
C ASN A 628 17.86 -6.14 26.81
N VAL A 629 16.87 -7.04 26.70
CA VAL A 629 15.90 -7.00 25.61
C VAL A 629 14.96 -5.80 25.77
N LEU A 630 15.08 -4.82 24.89
CA LEU A 630 14.19 -3.68 24.82
C LEU A 630 12.90 -4.01 24.07
N ILE A 631 13.00 -4.61 22.86
CA ILE A 631 11.84 -5.10 22.08
C ILE A 631 12.16 -6.52 21.61
N ASP A 632 11.16 -7.42 21.71
CA ASP A 632 11.20 -8.78 21.20
C ASP A 632 10.12 -8.97 20.13
N ASN A 633 10.55 -9.09 18.88
CA ASN A 633 9.73 -9.36 17.69
C ASN A 633 9.95 -10.79 17.14
N THR A 634 10.52 -11.70 17.95
CA THR A 634 10.75 -13.09 17.52
C THR A 634 9.46 -13.83 17.24
N THR A 635 8.38 -13.56 18.00
CA THR A 635 7.05 -14.11 17.76
C THR A 635 6.31 -13.23 16.78
N PRO A 636 5.95 -13.72 15.57
CA PRO A 636 5.31 -12.90 14.57
C PRO A 636 3.83 -12.63 14.91
N GLU A 637 3.36 -11.42 14.62
CA GLU A 637 1.94 -11.09 14.55
C GLU A 637 1.36 -11.72 13.27
N SER A 638 0.39 -12.65 13.43
CA SER A 638 -0.13 -13.42 12.30
C SER A 638 -1.61 -13.77 12.48
N HIS A 639 -2.30 -13.98 11.36
CA HIS A 639 -3.67 -14.49 11.31
C HIS A 639 -3.91 -15.27 10.01
N THR A 640 -4.92 -16.15 10.01
CA THR A 640 -5.31 -16.91 8.83
C THR A 640 -6.24 -16.07 7.97
N VAL A 641 -5.89 -15.88 6.70
CA VAL A 641 -6.68 -15.16 5.69
C VAL A 641 -7.53 -16.13 4.89
N ILE A 642 -6.93 -17.23 4.41
CA ILE A 642 -7.58 -18.28 3.62
C ILE A 642 -7.18 -19.65 4.15
N LYS A 643 -7.98 -20.67 3.82
CA LYS A 643 -7.65 -22.06 4.17
C LYS A 643 -6.39 -22.53 3.46
N ASP A 644 -5.68 -23.48 4.05
CA ASP A 644 -4.52 -24.12 3.45
C ASP A 644 -4.85 -24.80 2.10
N THR A 645 -6.04 -25.39 1.99
CA THR A 645 -6.56 -25.98 0.75
C THR A 645 -6.76 -24.92 -0.33
N THR A 646 -7.32 -23.75 0.01
CA THR A 646 -7.49 -22.62 -0.93
C THR A 646 -6.14 -22.07 -1.37
N ALA A 647 -5.21 -21.88 -0.43
CA ALA A 647 -3.85 -21.43 -0.72
C ALA A 647 -3.14 -22.38 -1.68
N TRP A 648 -3.28 -23.70 -1.48
CA TRP A 648 -2.67 -24.68 -2.37
C TRP A 648 -3.33 -24.70 -3.76
N LEU A 649 -4.66 -24.57 -3.85
CA LEU A 649 -5.37 -24.50 -5.13
C LEU A 649 -4.94 -23.26 -5.94
N LEU A 650 -4.83 -22.11 -5.29
CA LEU A 650 -4.32 -20.88 -5.94
C LEU A 650 -2.87 -21.06 -6.38
N THR A 651 -2.03 -21.69 -5.56
CA THR A 651 -0.64 -22.00 -5.89
C THR A 651 -0.57 -22.88 -7.13
N SER A 652 -1.35 -23.99 -7.17
CA SER A 652 -1.41 -24.89 -8.32
C SER A 652 -1.81 -24.18 -9.62
N ALA A 653 -2.82 -23.29 -9.56
CA ALA A 653 -3.20 -22.49 -10.73
C ALA A 653 -2.13 -21.45 -11.13
N MET A 654 -1.38 -20.91 -10.15
CA MET A 654 -0.28 -19.97 -10.42
C MET A 654 1.00 -20.65 -10.89
N GLU A 655 1.20 -21.95 -10.69
CA GLU A 655 2.24 -22.74 -11.35
C GLU A 655 1.99 -22.83 -12.87
N ASP A 656 0.73 -22.95 -13.29
CA ASP A 656 0.35 -22.91 -14.72
C ASP A 656 0.64 -21.53 -15.33
N VAL A 657 0.46 -20.44 -14.58
CA VAL A 657 0.87 -19.09 -15.02
C VAL A 657 2.35 -19.04 -15.36
N MET A 658 3.20 -19.74 -14.59
CA MET A 658 4.66 -19.78 -14.81
C MET A 658 5.05 -20.64 -15.99
N THR A 659 4.37 -21.76 -16.21
CA THR A 659 4.78 -22.79 -17.19
C THR A 659 4.15 -22.59 -18.56
N SER A 660 2.91 -22.13 -18.64
CA SER A 660 2.14 -21.99 -19.88
C SER A 660 1.44 -20.64 -20.06
N GLY A 661 1.32 -19.85 -18.97
CA GLY A 661 0.55 -18.61 -18.96
C GLY A 661 1.38 -17.33 -19.10
N THR A 662 0.84 -16.24 -18.55
CA THR A 662 1.41 -14.88 -18.68
C THR A 662 2.71 -14.66 -17.90
N GLY A 663 3.14 -15.63 -17.09
CA GLY A 663 4.35 -15.60 -16.26
C GLY A 663 5.56 -16.30 -16.86
N THR A 664 5.47 -16.91 -18.05
CA THR A 664 6.54 -17.75 -18.65
C THR A 664 7.89 -17.06 -18.76
N SER A 665 7.93 -15.74 -18.94
CA SER A 665 9.20 -14.98 -18.97
C SER A 665 9.87 -14.85 -17.59
N ALA A 666 9.14 -15.09 -16.50
CA ALA A 666 9.67 -15.15 -15.14
C ALA A 666 10.14 -16.57 -14.74
N TYR A 667 9.71 -17.60 -15.46
CA TYR A 667 10.10 -18.98 -15.16
C TYR A 667 11.60 -19.22 -15.31
N PHE A 668 12.27 -19.68 -14.24
CA PHE A 668 13.72 -19.93 -14.24
C PHE A 668 14.12 -21.42 -14.33
N GLY A 669 13.17 -22.29 -14.65
CA GLY A 669 13.39 -23.72 -14.85
C GLY A 669 12.86 -24.59 -13.71
N SER A 670 13.02 -25.92 -13.84
CA SER A 670 12.47 -26.91 -12.91
C SER A 670 13.35 -27.18 -11.67
N SER A 671 14.38 -26.36 -11.44
CA SER A 671 15.25 -26.52 -10.27
C SER A 671 14.58 -26.20 -8.94
N MET A 672 13.43 -25.55 -8.98
CA MET A 672 12.61 -25.18 -7.84
C MET A 672 11.14 -25.03 -8.27
N ALA A 673 10.19 -25.44 -7.43
CA ALA A 673 8.77 -25.14 -7.63
C ALA A 673 8.54 -23.62 -7.53
N GLN A 674 7.73 -23.06 -8.42
CA GLN A 674 7.51 -21.62 -8.48
C GLN A 674 6.10 -21.28 -8.95
N ALA A 675 5.46 -20.38 -8.26
CA ALA A 675 4.13 -19.87 -8.55
C ALA A 675 4.15 -18.33 -8.59
N GLY A 676 3.33 -17.72 -9.44
CA GLY A 676 3.33 -16.27 -9.52
C GLY A 676 2.27 -15.69 -10.45
N LYS A 677 2.12 -14.37 -10.42
CA LYS A 677 1.14 -13.63 -11.21
C LYS A 677 1.71 -12.33 -11.75
N SER A 678 1.49 -12.06 -13.02
CA SER A 678 1.82 -10.80 -13.66
C SER A 678 0.71 -9.76 -13.46
N GLY A 679 1.11 -8.50 -13.32
CA GLY A 679 0.24 -7.32 -13.31
C GLY A 679 0.67 -6.31 -14.36
N THR A 680 -0.30 -5.72 -15.04
CA THR A 680 -0.10 -4.56 -15.92
C THR A 680 -1.33 -3.68 -15.81
N THR A 681 -1.12 -2.40 -15.59
CA THR A 681 -2.22 -1.44 -15.46
C THR A 681 -2.70 -0.95 -16.81
N THR A 682 -3.88 -0.34 -16.84
CA THR A 682 -4.42 0.29 -18.04
C THR A 682 -3.41 1.30 -18.60
N SER A 683 -3.19 1.27 -19.90
CA SER A 683 -2.20 2.08 -20.61
C SER A 683 -0.74 1.77 -20.21
N SER A 684 -0.48 0.58 -19.64
CA SER A 684 0.89 0.11 -19.31
C SER A 684 1.71 1.13 -18.52
N ARG A 685 1.10 1.77 -17.51
CA ARG A 685 1.82 2.73 -16.65
C ARG A 685 2.65 2.03 -15.61
N ASP A 686 2.09 0.96 -15.02
CA ASP A 686 2.75 0.11 -14.05
C ASP A 686 2.81 -1.32 -14.57
N ALA A 687 3.93 -1.98 -14.36
CA ALA A 687 4.14 -3.40 -14.59
C ALA A 687 4.59 -4.04 -13.28
N LEU A 688 4.01 -5.18 -12.93
CA LEU A 688 4.30 -5.90 -11.70
C LEU A 688 4.47 -7.38 -11.96
N PHE A 689 5.23 -8.01 -11.11
CA PHE A 689 5.25 -9.45 -10.96
C PHE A 689 5.37 -9.81 -9.49
N ALA A 690 4.44 -10.61 -8.98
CA ALA A 690 4.47 -11.15 -7.64
C ALA A 690 4.46 -12.67 -7.72
N GLY A 691 5.39 -13.33 -7.05
CA GLY A 691 5.54 -14.77 -7.09
C GLY A 691 6.40 -15.28 -5.95
N TYR A 692 6.41 -16.59 -5.78
CA TYR A 692 7.08 -17.25 -4.68
C TYR A 692 7.56 -18.66 -5.04
N THR A 693 8.43 -19.17 -4.20
CA THR A 693 8.88 -20.56 -4.11
C THR A 693 8.54 -21.11 -2.73
N PRO A 694 8.79 -22.37 -2.42
CA PRO A 694 8.65 -22.86 -1.04
C PRO A 694 9.62 -22.25 0.00
N TYR A 695 10.48 -21.30 -0.41
CA TYR A 695 11.44 -20.62 0.46
C TYR A 695 11.15 -19.12 0.63
N TYR A 696 10.93 -18.41 -0.49
CA TYR A 696 10.82 -16.95 -0.49
C TYR A 696 9.71 -16.44 -1.39
N THR A 697 9.09 -15.35 -0.97
CA THR A 697 8.16 -14.57 -1.76
C THR A 697 8.81 -13.27 -2.20
N CYS A 698 8.65 -12.92 -3.48
CA CYS A 698 9.20 -11.71 -4.05
C CYS A 698 8.17 -11.01 -4.93
N ALA A 699 8.05 -9.68 -4.80
CA ALA A 699 7.33 -8.85 -5.76
C ALA A 699 8.24 -7.78 -6.34
N VAL A 700 8.08 -7.52 -7.63
CA VAL A 700 8.79 -6.47 -8.37
C VAL A 700 7.77 -5.55 -9.02
N TRP A 701 7.92 -4.26 -8.78
CA TRP A 701 7.21 -3.20 -9.49
C TRP A 701 8.15 -2.51 -10.49
N GLY A 702 7.59 -2.04 -11.59
CA GLY A 702 8.30 -1.23 -12.55
C GLY A 702 7.42 -0.19 -13.24
N GLY A 703 7.95 1.02 -13.41
CA GLY A 703 7.24 2.16 -13.98
C GLY A 703 8.09 3.40 -14.09
N TYR A 704 7.48 4.50 -14.49
CA TYR A 704 8.07 5.84 -14.45
C TYR A 704 7.56 6.62 -13.25
N ASP A 705 8.41 7.43 -12.64
CA ASP A 705 8.05 8.26 -11.48
C ASP A 705 6.92 9.25 -11.80
N ASP A 706 6.92 9.83 -12.99
CA ASP A 706 5.89 10.74 -13.49
C ASP A 706 4.62 10.03 -14.00
N ASN A 707 4.51 8.73 -13.75
CA ASN A 707 3.39 7.88 -14.19
C ASN A 707 3.19 7.89 -15.71
N ALA A 708 4.27 8.06 -16.51
CA ALA A 708 4.23 7.97 -17.97
C ALA A 708 3.89 6.55 -18.44
N MET A 709 3.34 6.45 -19.66
CA MET A 709 3.05 5.15 -20.28
C MET A 709 4.34 4.47 -20.74
N GLN A 710 4.47 3.19 -20.42
CA GLN A 710 5.51 2.31 -20.96
C GLN A 710 5.08 1.77 -22.32
N LYS A 711 6.05 1.51 -23.21
CA LYS A 711 5.77 0.77 -24.45
C LYS A 711 5.50 -0.70 -24.11
N GLY A 712 4.67 -1.39 -24.93
CA GLY A 712 4.21 -2.76 -24.61
C GLY A 712 5.33 -3.76 -24.30
N SER A 713 6.46 -3.71 -25.00
CA SER A 713 7.64 -4.56 -24.73
C SER A 713 8.36 -4.22 -23.42
N ASP A 714 8.24 -2.98 -22.97
CA ASP A 714 8.97 -2.47 -21.82
C ASP A 714 8.34 -2.91 -20.49
N THR A 715 7.14 -3.50 -20.49
CA THR A 715 6.46 -4.02 -19.30
C THR A 715 6.98 -5.38 -18.81
N ASN A 716 7.99 -5.95 -19.47
CA ASN A 716 8.52 -7.28 -19.11
C ASN A 716 9.69 -7.28 -18.12
N TYR A 717 10.33 -6.13 -17.87
CA TYR A 717 11.50 -6.12 -17.00
C TYR A 717 11.22 -6.52 -15.53
N PRO A 718 10.06 -6.28 -14.90
CA PRO A 718 9.80 -6.80 -13.57
C PRO A 718 9.87 -8.34 -13.51
N LYS A 719 9.38 -9.04 -14.54
CA LYS A 719 9.47 -10.50 -14.64
C LYS A 719 10.92 -10.97 -14.84
N ARG A 720 11.74 -10.23 -15.60
CA ARG A 720 13.15 -10.54 -15.79
C ARG A 720 13.96 -10.34 -14.52
N ILE A 721 13.74 -9.22 -13.80
CA ILE A 721 14.37 -8.95 -12.51
C ILE A 721 13.99 -10.04 -11.51
N TRP A 722 12.71 -10.36 -11.38
CA TRP A 722 12.23 -11.43 -10.51
C TRP A 722 12.91 -12.75 -10.83
N LYS A 723 12.96 -13.13 -12.12
CA LYS A 723 13.63 -14.35 -12.59
C LYS A 723 15.11 -14.36 -12.21
N ALA A 724 15.82 -13.27 -12.45
CA ALA A 724 17.26 -13.18 -12.20
C ALA A 724 17.56 -13.28 -10.71
N VAL A 725 16.85 -12.53 -9.87
CA VAL A 725 17.00 -12.57 -8.41
C VAL A 725 16.64 -13.95 -7.87
N MET A 726 15.42 -14.44 -8.17
CA MET A 726 14.96 -15.71 -7.60
C MET A 726 15.80 -16.90 -8.05
N LYS A 727 16.28 -16.91 -9.29
CA LYS A 727 17.20 -17.94 -9.76
C LYS A 727 18.49 -17.96 -8.93
N ARG A 728 19.13 -16.80 -8.73
CA ARG A 728 20.41 -16.67 -8.02
C ARG A 728 20.31 -17.03 -6.55
N ILE A 729 19.27 -16.54 -5.85
CA ILE A 729 19.09 -16.83 -4.41
C ILE A 729 18.74 -18.30 -4.14
N HIS A 730 18.35 -19.07 -5.18
CA HIS A 730 18.03 -20.50 -5.05
C HIS A 730 19.12 -21.43 -5.58
N GLU A 731 20.25 -20.93 -6.11
CA GLU A 731 21.30 -21.77 -6.73
C GLU A 731 21.85 -22.84 -5.80
N ASN A 732 21.93 -22.55 -4.50
CA ASN A 732 22.48 -23.46 -3.49
C ASN A 732 21.40 -24.07 -2.60
N LEU A 733 20.10 -23.84 -2.86
CA LEU A 733 19.01 -24.41 -2.10
C LEU A 733 18.57 -25.76 -2.67
N ALA A 734 18.25 -26.70 -1.79
CA ALA A 734 17.72 -27.99 -2.21
C ALA A 734 16.33 -27.77 -2.89
N TYR A 735 16.03 -28.60 -3.90
CA TYR A 735 14.70 -28.63 -4.50
C TYR A 735 13.64 -28.88 -3.43
N LYS A 736 12.59 -28.10 -3.47
CA LYS A 736 11.43 -28.22 -2.59
C LYS A 736 10.18 -27.97 -3.43
N ASP A 737 9.14 -28.76 -3.15
CA ASP A 737 7.83 -28.61 -3.76
C ASP A 737 6.86 -27.95 -2.79
N PHE A 738 5.76 -27.41 -3.31
CA PHE A 738 4.70 -26.86 -2.48
C PHE A 738 3.97 -27.98 -1.73
N THR A 739 3.81 -27.83 -0.42
CA THR A 739 3.17 -28.84 0.44
C THR A 739 1.69 -28.94 0.12
N LYS A 740 1.25 -30.10 -0.42
CA LYS A 740 -0.14 -30.39 -0.69
C LYS A 740 -0.87 -30.77 0.60
N PRO A 741 -1.94 -30.03 1.01
CA PRO A 741 -2.73 -30.39 2.19
C PRO A 741 -3.48 -31.72 1.99
N SER A 742 -3.80 -32.39 3.11
CA SER A 742 -4.51 -33.67 3.10
C SER A 742 -5.95 -33.58 2.56
N GLY A 743 -6.54 -32.38 2.57
CA GLY A 743 -7.92 -32.13 2.10
C GLY A 743 -8.05 -31.86 0.61
N ILE A 744 -7.05 -32.14 -0.23
CA ILE A 744 -7.12 -31.94 -1.68
C ILE A 744 -7.33 -33.26 -2.42
N VAL A 745 -8.38 -33.32 -3.22
CA VAL A 745 -8.74 -34.45 -4.10
C VAL A 745 -8.63 -34.06 -5.58
N ALA A 746 -8.37 -35.04 -6.44
CA ALA A 746 -8.30 -34.88 -7.88
C ALA A 746 -9.47 -35.61 -8.55
N VAL A 747 -10.20 -34.92 -9.42
CA VAL A 747 -11.40 -35.45 -10.09
C VAL A 747 -11.35 -35.12 -11.58
N ALA A 748 -11.75 -36.07 -12.44
CA ALA A 748 -11.94 -35.82 -13.86
C ALA A 748 -13.19 -34.97 -14.07
N VAL A 749 -13.08 -33.86 -14.81
CA VAL A 749 -14.19 -32.93 -15.10
C VAL A 749 -14.20 -32.55 -16.59
N CYS A 750 -15.32 -32.13 -17.08
CA CYS A 750 -15.44 -31.47 -18.37
C CYS A 750 -15.02 -30.00 -18.22
N LYS A 751 -14.02 -29.53 -18.95
CA LYS A 751 -13.53 -28.15 -18.85
C LYS A 751 -14.56 -27.10 -19.27
N GLU A 752 -15.51 -27.45 -20.12
CA GLU A 752 -16.53 -26.52 -20.62
C GLU A 752 -17.65 -26.24 -19.62
N SER A 753 -17.95 -27.22 -18.72
CA SER A 753 -19.01 -27.07 -17.72
C SER A 753 -18.49 -27.03 -16.28
N GLY A 754 -17.25 -27.49 -16.05
CA GLY A 754 -16.70 -27.68 -14.70
C GLY A 754 -17.30 -28.87 -13.94
N LYS A 755 -18.17 -29.67 -14.57
CA LYS A 755 -18.94 -30.79 -14.00
C LYS A 755 -18.34 -32.15 -14.40
N LEU A 756 -18.89 -33.25 -13.85
CA LEU A 756 -18.46 -34.61 -14.19
C LEU A 756 -18.62 -34.84 -15.71
N PRO A 757 -17.64 -35.45 -16.38
CA PRO A 757 -17.72 -35.67 -17.82
C PRO A 757 -18.72 -36.74 -18.17
N ILE A 758 -19.36 -36.60 -19.35
CA ILE A 758 -20.17 -37.66 -19.95
C ILE A 758 -19.27 -38.40 -20.91
N GLU A 759 -19.05 -39.72 -20.69
CA GLU A 759 -18.22 -40.58 -21.52
C GLU A 759 -18.84 -40.68 -22.95
N GLY A 760 -18.01 -40.62 -23.98
CA GLY A 760 -18.43 -40.62 -25.37
C GLY A 760 -19.05 -39.29 -25.84
N VAL A 761 -19.06 -38.26 -24.98
CA VAL A 761 -19.57 -36.91 -25.28
C VAL A 761 -18.49 -35.85 -25.03
N CYS A 762 -18.07 -35.66 -23.77
CA CYS A 762 -17.12 -34.63 -23.46
C CYS A 762 -15.70 -34.90 -24.00
N ASP A 763 -15.34 -36.17 -24.20
CA ASP A 763 -14.13 -36.63 -24.84
C ASP A 763 -14.16 -36.55 -26.38
N HIS A 764 -15.36 -36.23 -26.95
CA HIS A 764 -15.60 -36.06 -28.36
C HIS A 764 -16.09 -34.65 -28.75
N ASP A 765 -15.71 -33.64 -27.95
CA ASP A 765 -15.95 -32.24 -28.32
C ASP A 765 -15.32 -31.94 -29.70
N PRO A 766 -15.93 -31.16 -30.56
CA PRO A 766 -15.40 -30.83 -31.87
C PRO A 766 -14.06 -30.07 -31.85
N ARG A 767 -13.68 -29.50 -30.74
CA ARG A 767 -12.38 -28.82 -30.51
C ARG A 767 -11.32 -29.75 -29.93
N GLY A 768 -11.66 -30.98 -29.58
CA GLY A 768 -10.81 -31.99 -28.98
C GLY A 768 -11.33 -32.50 -27.64
N ASN A 769 -10.61 -33.39 -26.99
CA ASN A 769 -11.00 -33.93 -25.69
C ASN A 769 -11.07 -32.83 -24.62
N CYS A 770 -12.25 -32.61 -24.07
CA CYS A 770 -12.53 -31.65 -23.00
C CYS A 770 -12.47 -32.21 -21.58
N VAL A 771 -12.10 -33.49 -21.42
CA VAL A 771 -11.94 -34.10 -20.09
C VAL A 771 -10.56 -33.79 -19.53
N ILE A 772 -10.54 -33.10 -18.41
CA ILE A 772 -9.31 -32.75 -17.68
C ILE A 772 -9.36 -33.27 -16.26
N THR A 773 -8.22 -33.38 -15.61
CA THR A 773 -8.12 -33.60 -14.16
C THR A 773 -7.98 -32.28 -13.44
N GLU A 774 -8.90 -32.00 -12.50
CA GLU A 774 -8.85 -30.78 -11.69
C GLU A 774 -8.79 -31.13 -10.20
N TYR A 775 -8.23 -30.18 -9.42
CA TYR A 775 -8.09 -30.33 -7.97
C TYR A 775 -9.18 -29.56 -7.22
N PHE A 776 -9.66 -30.19 -6.14
CA PHE A 776 -10.73 -29.67 -5.29
C PHE A 776 -10.36 -29.75 -3.82
N ALA A 777 -10.83 -28.81 -3.00
CA ALA A 777 -10.96 -29.05 -1.59
C ALA A 777 -12.02 -30.14 -1.36
N GLN A 778 -11.73 -31.12 -0.51
CA GLN A 778 -12.61 -32.25 -0.25
C GLN A 778 -14.03 -31.78 0.14
N GLY A 779 -15.04 -32.27 -0.57
CA GLY A 779 -16.44 -31.89 -0.39
C GLY A 779 -16.90 -30.74 -1.30
N THR A 780 -16.02 -30.22 -2.17
CA THR A 780 -16.39 -29.20 -3.18
C THR A 780 -16.33 -29.75 -4.61
N GLU A 781 -16.00 -31.03 -4.79
CA GLU A 781 -15.98 -31.70 -6.08
C GLU A 781 -17.39 -31.75 -6.70
N PRO A 782 -17.50 -31.67 -8.04
CA PRO A 782 -18.79 -31.69 -8.71
C PRO A 782 -19.50 -33.04 -8.56
N THR A 783 -20.81 -33.01 -8.36
CA THR A 783 -21.68 -34.18 -8.27
C THR A 783 -22.62 -34.33 -9.48
N GLU A 784 -22.72 -33.25 -10.28
CA GLU A 784 -23.56 -33.23 -11.47
C GLU A 784 -22.74 -33.52 -12.71
N TYR A 785 -23.36 -34.12 -13.72
CA TYR A 785 -22.76 -34.34 -15.02
C TYR A 785 -22.83 -33.09 -15.91
N CYS A 786 -21.95 -33.06 -16.91
CA CYS A 786 -21.86 -32.00 -17.91
C CYS A 786 -23.22 -31.69 -18.56
N ASP A 787 -23.59 -30.42 -18.58
CA ASP A 787 -24.78 -29.86 -19.20
C ASP A 787 -24.45 -28.88 -20.36
N HIS A 788 -23.19 -28.66 -20.63
CA HIS A 788 -22.73 -27.82 -21.76
C HIS A 788 -22.48 -28.60 -23.05
N HIS A 789 -22.44 -29.95 -23.00
CA HIS A 789 -22.36 -30.78 -24.18
C HIS A 789 -23.67 -31.55 -24.44
N THR A 790 -24.02 -31.62 -25.70
CA THR A 790 -25.17 -32.43 -26.15
C THR A 790 -24.83 -33.15 -27.45
N VAL A 791 -25.49 -34.27 -27.66
CA VAL A 791 -25.41 -35.04 -28.92
C VAL A 791 -26.60 -34.66 -29.79
N ALA A 792 -26.35 -34.26 -31.03
CA ALA A 792 -27.40 -33.96 -31.97
C ALA A 792 -27.23 -34.73 -33.30
N ASN A 793 -28.32 -35.17 -33.85
CA ASN A 793 -28.40 -35.79 -35.17
C ASN A 793 -28.72 -34.70 -36.20
N ILE A 794 -27.82 -34.42 -37.10
CA ILE A 794 -27.97 -33.40 -38.14
C ILE A 794 -28.20 -34.06 -39.50
N CYS A 795 -29.20 -33.60 -40.22
CA CYS A 795 -29.41 -33.99 -41.59
C CYS A 795 -28.46 -33.22 -42.52
N THR A 796 -27.54 -33.92 -43.17
CA THR A 796 -26.53 -33.35 -44.08
C THR A 796 -27.15 -32.67 -45.32
N ALA A 797 -28.36 -33.03 -45.70
CA ALA A 797 -29.06 -32.43 -46.83
C ALA A 797 -29.69 -31.05 -46.51
N SER A 798 -30.05 -30.80 -45.25
CA SER A 798 -30.66 -29.53 -44.81
C SER A 798 -29.78 -28.71 -43.86
N ASN A 799 -28.77 -29.32 -43.26
CA ASN A 799 -27.98 -28.76 -42.14
C ASN A 799 -28.85 -28.36 -40.93
N MET A 800 -29.95 -29.08 -40.68
CA MET A 800 -30.86 -28.91 -39.57
C MET A 800 -30.97 -30.22 -38.77
N LEU A 801 -31.62 -30.18 -37.59
CA LEU A 801 -31.87 -31.39 -36.81
C LEU A 801 -32.56 -32.44 -37.68
N ALA A 802 -32.07 -33.67 -37.63
CA ALA A 802 -32.66 -34.76 -38.37
C ALA A 802 -34.09 -35.08 -37.88
N GLY A 803 -35.04 -35.11 -38.78
CA GLY A 803 -36.41 -35.52 -38.49
C GLY A 803 -36.60 -37.03 -38.71
N SER A 804 -37.78 -37.55 -38.36
CA SER A 804 -38.15 -38.99 -38.52
C SER A 804 -38.12 -39.51 -39.93
N TYR A 805 -38.09 -38.62 -40.91
CA TYR A 805 -38.11 -38.97 -42.35
C TYR A 805 -36.68 -38.84 -42.97
N CYS A 806 -35.65 -38.47 -42.23
CA CYS A 806 -34.31 -38.39 -42.78
C CYS A 806 -33.70 -39.77 -42.97
N PRO A 807 -33.21 -40.09 -44.18
CA PRO A 807 -32.49 -41.35 -44.43
C PRO A 807 -31.26 -41.45 -43.53
N ALA A 808 -30.99 -42.65 -43.05
CA ALA A 808 -29.86 -42.89 -42.12
C ALA A 808 -28.51 -42.42 -42.67
N GLU A 809 -28.31 -42.58 -43.98
CA GLU A 809 -27.12 -42.14 -44.73
C GLU A 809 -26.96 -40.61 -44.83
N THR A 810 -28.04 -39.86 -44.56
CA THR A 810 -28.02 -38.39 -44.52
C THR A 810 -27.95 -37.86 -43.09
N VAL A 811 -27.91 -38.70 -42.06
CA VAL A 811 -27.85 -38.30 -40.67
C VAL A 811 -26.44 -38.45 -40.14
N THR A 812 -25.86 -37.37 -39.67
CA THR A 812 -24.59 -37.36 -38.98
C THR A 812 -24.82 -37.04 -37.50
N THR A 813 -24.34 -37.89 -36.63
CA THR A 813 -24.34 -37.65 -35.17
C THR A 813 -23.09 -36.89 -34.78
N GLY A 814 -23.24 -35.76 -34.11
CA GLY A 814 -22.14 -34.94 -33.63
C GLY A 814 -22.34 -34.48 -32.18
N VAL A 815 -21.25 -34.11 -31.56
CA VAL A 815 -21.24 -33.45 -30.24
C VAL A 815 -21.19 -31.92 -30.46
N TYR A 816 -21.97 -31.21 -29.71
CA TYR A 816 -22.10 -29.74 -29.77
C TYR A 816 -22.10 -29.13 -28.40
N VAL A 817 -21.80 -27.86 -28.34
CA VAL A 817 -21.84 -27.04 -27.08
C VAL A 817 -23.18 -26.32 -27.01
N THR A 818 -23.78 -26.23 -25.85
CA THR A 818 -25.04 -25.52 -25.57
C THR A 818 -24.84 -24.44 -24.51
N GLY A 819 -25.63 -23.37 -24.58
CA GLY A 819 -25.70 -22.32 -23.54
C GLY A 819 -24.67 -21.21 -23.61
N GLY A 820 -23.73 -21.23 -24.57
CA GLY A 820 -22.71 -20.20 -24.73
C GLY A 820 -23.20 -18.96 -25.53
N SER A 821 -22.39 -17.91 -25.55
CA SER A 821 -22.66 -16.70 -26.34
C SER A 821 -22.19 -16.82 -27.80
N GLU A 822 -23.04 -16.44 -28.74
CA GLU A 822 -22.70 -16.41 -30.16
C GLU A 822 -21.63 -15.37 -30.56
N THR A 823 -21.16 -14.56 -29.61
CA THR A 823 -20.14 -13.53 -29.82
C THR A 823 -18.75 -13.98 -29.42
N THR A 824 -18.57 -15.24 -29.02
CA THR A 824 -17.32 -15.82 -28.52
C THR A 824 -16.68 -16.76 -29.52
N GLU A 825 -15.49 -17.25 -29.21
CA GLU A 825 -14.78 -18.26 -30.00
C GLU A 825 -15.51 -19.61 -30.05
N ASP A 826 -16.45 -19.85 -29.10
CA ASP A 826 -17.31 -21.05 -29.07
C ASP A 826 -18.44 -21.03 -30.15
N ALA A 827 -18.75 -19.86 -30.69
CA ALA A 827 -19.86 -19.68 -31.63
C ALA A 827 -19.97 -20.73 -32.75
N PRO A 828 -18.87 -21.18 -33.40
CA PRO A 828 -18.95 -22.19 -34.45
C PRO A 828 -19.40 -23.56 -33.97
N TYR A 829 -19.30 -23.83 -32.66
CA TYR A 829 -19.60 -25.14 -32.04
C TYR A 829 -20.91 -25.14 -31.26
N LEU A 830 -21.58 -23.97 -31.18
CA LEU A 830 -22.82 -23.81 -30.41
C LEU A 830 -24.00 -24.36 -31.14
N LEU A 831 -24.79 -25.14 -30.43
CA LEU A 831 -26.13 -25.53 -30.85
C LEU A 831 -27.14 -24.56 -30.22
N THR A 832 -27.51 -23.53 -30.95
CA THR A 832 -28.38 -22.45 -30.44
C THR A 832 -29.84 -22.91 -30.30
N ASP A 833 -30.62 -22.24 -29.43
CA ASP A 833 -32.05 -22.51 -29.26
C ASP A 833 -32.82 -22.31 -30.60
N ALA A 834 -32.37 -21.35 -31.40
CA ALA A 834 -32.92 -21.11 -32.76
C ALA A 834 -32.67 -22.31 -33.67
N PHE A 835 -31.50 -22.95 -33.57
CA PHE A 835 -31.21 -24.17 -34.33
C PHE A 835 -31.99 -25.38 -33.80
N LEU A 836 -32.06 -25.54 -32.45
CA LEU A 836 -32.81 -26.63 -31.82
C LEU A 836 -34.31 -26.61 -32.10
N SER A 837 -34.84 -25.46 -32.44
CA SER A 837 -36.26 -25.30 -32.86
C SER A 837 -36.57 -25.71 -34.31
N GLN A 838 -35.53 -25.99 -35.10
CA GLN A 838 -35.65 -26.27 -36.53
C GLN A 838 -35.31 -27.73 -36.86
N THR A 839 -36.28 -28.47 -37.40
CA THR A 839 -36.06 -29.83 -37.91
C THR A 839 -35.96 -29.82 -39.42
N CYS A 840 -35.30 -30.82 -39.96
CA CYS A 840 -35.12 -30.97 -41.41
C CYS A 840 -36.42 -30.77 -42.18
N THR A 841 -36.38 -29.81 -43.10
CA THR A 841 -37.52 -29.51 -44.01
C THR A 841 -37.36 -30.12 -45.39
N VAL A 842 -36.20 -30.72 -45.68
CA VAL A 842 -35.89 -31.39 -46.93
C VAL A 842 -36.59 -32.75 -47.04
N HIS A 843 -36.58 -33.54 -45.93
CA HIS A 843 -37.11 -34.86 -45.85
C HIS A 843 -38.52 -34.85 -45.22
N ASN A 844 -39.46 -35.44 -45.86
CA ASN A 844 -40.84 -35.63 -45.41
C ASN A 844 -41.37 -36.98 -45.86
N GLU A 845 -42.63 -37.27 -45.61
CA GLU A 845 -43.26 -38.53 -45.96
C GLU A 845 -43.16 -38.89 -47.48
N PHE A 846 -42.95 -37.88 -48.33
CA PHE A 846 -42.93 -38.04 -49.79
C PHE A 846 -41.54 -38.08 -50.42
N ASN A 847 -40.49 -37.63 -49.71
CA ASN A 847 -39.14 -37.54 -50.28
C ASN A 847 -38.02 -38.03 -49.24
N SER A 848 -38.37 -38.97 -48.40
CA SER A 848 -37.49 -39.60 -47.39
C SER A 848 -36.31 -40.38 -48.03
N THR A 849 -36.27 -40.59 -49.33
CA THR A 849 -35.16 -41.25 -50.04
C THR A 849 -34.17 -40.29 -50.70
N TYR A 850 -34.36 -38.97 -50.53
CA TYR A 850 -33.48 -37.96 -51.12
C TYR A 850 -32.11 -37.90 -50.37
N THR A 851 -31.04 -38.21 -51.08
CA THR A 851 -29.69 -38.23 -50.51
C THR A 851 -28.76 -37.07 -50.97
N GLY A 852 -29.35 -36.15 -51.80
CA GLY A 852 -28.57 -35.03 -52.38
C GLY A 852 -28.35 -33.84 -51.41
N THR A 853 -27.20 -33.24 -51.45
CA THR A 853 -26.86 -31.96 -50.76
C THR A 853 -27.36 -30.78 -51.60
N ASN A 854 -28.32 -30.00 -51.11
CA ASN A 854 -28.66 -28.70 -51.72
C ASN A 854 -27.59 -27.66 -51.30
N SER A 855 -26.72 -27.28 -52.21
CA SER A 855 -25.87 -26.11 -52.03
C SER A 855 -26.71 -24.83 -52.10
N PHE A 856 -27.06 -24.26 -50.97
CA PHE A 856 -27.61 -22.89 -50.96
C PHE A 856 -26.49 -21.89 -51.21
N PRO A 857 -26.64 -20.88 -52.05
CA PRO A 857 -25.68 -19.82 -52.23
C PRO A 857 -25.71 -18.93 -50.97
N GLY A 858 -24.68 -19.02 -50.11
CA GLY A 858 -24.52 -18.18 -48.96
C GLY A 858 -23.94 -18.84 -47.70
N SER A 859 -23.74 -20.14 -47.62
CA SER A 859 -23.06 -20.77 -46.52
C SER A 859 -21.55 -20.78 -46.76
N THR A 860 -20.80 -19.95 -46.09
CA THR A 860 -19.35 -20.13 -45.94
C THR A 860 -19.16 -21.44 -45.20
N GLY A 861 -18.58 -22.43 -45.90
CA GLY A 861 -18.47 -23.80 -45.42
C GLY A 861 -17.68 -23.93 -44.12
N VAL A 862 -18.32 -24.48 -43.12
CA VAL A 862 -17.63 -25.26 -42.09
C VAL A 862 -17.66 -26.70 -42.59
N ASN A 863 -16.54 -27.22 -43.05
CA ASN A 863 -16.40 -28.64 -43.39
C ASN A 863 -16.70 -29.48 -42.14
N PRO A 864 -17.65 -30.43 -42.18
CA PRO A 864 -17.70 -31.43 -41.11
C PRO A 864 -16.43 -32.28 -41.21
N ILE A 865 -15.71 -32.37 -40.11
CA ILE A 865 -14.52 -33.22 -39.94
C ILE A 865 -14.98 -34.66 -40.20
N GLY A 866 -14.42 -35.25 -41.25
CA GLY A 866 -14.75 -36.58 -41.70
C GLY A 866 -14.42 -37.64 -40.66
N ALA A 867 -15.33 -38.54 -40.42
CA ALA A 867 -15.05 -39.81 -39.82
C ALA A 867 -14.24 -40.65 -40.81
N ASP A 868 -13.03 -41.05 -40.50
CA ASP A 868 -12.27 -42.08 -41.19
C ASP A 868 -12.88 -43.44 -40.86
N PRO A 869 -13.13 -44.31 -41.87
CA PRO A 869 -13.60 -45.63 -41.59
C PRO A 869 -12.47 -46.54 -41.10
N ALA A 870 -12.80 -47.34 -40.13
CA ALA A 870 -11.95 -48.38 -39.59
C ALA A 870 -11.42 -49.37 -40.66
N GLY A 871 -10.13 -49.62 -40.61
CA GLY A 871 -9.49 -50.63 -41.44
C GLY A 871 -8.20 -51.11 -40.75
N ASP A 872 -8.35 -52.25 -40.09
CA ASP A 872 -7.46 -53.37 -39.84
C ASP A 872 -5.95 -53.20 -39.44
N ALA A 873 -5.67 -53.96 -38.45
CA ALA A 873 -4.45 -54.32 -37.77
C ALA A 873 -3.33 -54.80 -38.70
N ALA A 874 -2.10 -54.35 -38.40
CA ALA A 874 -0.90 -55.20 -38.33
C ALA A 874 0.30 -54.46 -37.77
N THR A 875 0.84 -54.90 -36.63
CA THR A 875 2.17 -54.70 -36.08
C THR A 875 3.19 -55.63 -36.80
N PRO A 876 4.53 -55.56 -36.45
CA PRO A 876 5.50 -54.48 -36.37
C PRO A 876 6.75 -54.75 -37.26
N ASP A 877 7.65 -53.86 -37.45
CA ASP A 877 9.06 -54.13 -37.16
C ASP A 877 10.05 -52.99 -37.49
N ALA A 878 11.10 -53.07 -36.81
CA ALA A 878 12.28 -52.27 -36.54
C ALA A 878 13.07 -51.65 -37.72
N SER A 879 13.79 -50.63 -37.36
CA SER A 879 15.19 -50.32 -37.59
C SER A 879 15.60 -49.41 -38.75
N THR A 880 16.46 -48.52 -38.29
CA THR A 880 17.71 -48.03 -38.92
C THR A 880 17.69 -46.74 -39.78
N THR A 881 18.26 -45.76 -39.15
CA THR A 881 19.48 -44.98 -39.54
C THR A 881 19.47 -44.13 -40.81
N THR A 882 19.87 -42.90 -40.52
CA THR A 882 20.93 -42.07 -41.14
C THR A 882 20.59 -41.16 -42.31
N THR A 883 21.08 -39.96 -42.02
CA THR A 883 21.78 -38.96 -42.87
C THR A 883 21.05 -37.80 -43.48
N ASN A 884 21.35 -36.65 -42.90
CA ASN A 884 21.47 -35.38 -43.62
C ASN A 884 22.46 -35.46 -44.81
N PRO A 885 22.42 -34.68 -45.89
CA PRO A 885 23.00 -33.36 -45.80
C PRO A 885 22.46 -32.27 -46.75
N ASN A 886 22.60 -31.01 -46.29
CA ASN A 886 23.06 -29.79 -47.01
C ASN A 886 22.71 -29.57 -48.48
N THR A 887 22.16 -28.42 -48.83
CA THR A 887 22.87 -27.27 -49.44
C THR A 887 21.91 -26.19 -49.99
N THR A 888 22.20 -24.97 -49.50
CA THR A 888 22.36 -23.70 -50.22
C THR A 888 21.53 -23.40 -51.46
N THR A 889 20.83 -22.27 -51.46
CA THR A 889 21.20 -21.02 -52.15
C THR A 889 20.04 -20.02 -52.13
N ASP A 890 20.34 -18.84 -51.66
CA ASP A 890 19.73 -17.58 -52.07
C ASP A 890 20.08 -17.24 -53.51
N PRO A 891 19.42 -16.36 -54.28
CA PRO A 891 19.41 -14.94 -54.02
C PRO A 891 18.26 -14.06 -54.60
N ALA A 892 18.11 -12.90 -53.96
CA ALA A 892 17.99 -11.54 -54.50
C ALA A 892 16.70 -11.04 -55.19
N ALA A 893 16.22 -10.02 -54.55
CA ALA A 893 16.02 -8.62 -55.02
C ALA A 893 14.80 -8.30 -55.92
N THR A 894 14.01 -7.40 -55.56
CA THR A 894 13.93 -5.96 -55.88
C THR A 894 12.57 -5.37 -55.67
N THR A 895 12.56 -4.21 -55.01
CA THR A 895 11.82 -2.94 -55.30
C THR A 895 10.30 -3.00 -55.48
N ASP A 896 9.51 -2.12 -55.03
CA ASP A 896 9.52 -0.69 -54.63
C ASP A 896 8.05 -0.23 -54.47
N GLN A 897 7.93 0.86 -53.72
CA GLN A 897 6.88 1.91 -53.75
C GLN A 897 5.51 1.68 -53.14
N SER A 898 5.38 2.30 -51.99
CA SER A 898 4.66 3.56 -51.65
C SER A 898 3.17 3.65 -51.99
N VAL A 899 2.41 4.13 -51.10
CA VAL A 899 1.66 5.42 -51.04
C VAL A 899 0.53 5.36 -49.98
N ASP A 900 0.61 6.28 -49.07
CA ASP A 900 -0.34 7.14 -48.38
C ASP A 900 -1.77 6.70 -48.03
N GLY A 901 -2.15 7.07 -46.80
CA GLY A 901 -3.34 7.88 -46.63
C GLY A 901 -4.37 7.48 -45.59
N GLN A 902 -4.33 8.21 -44.56
CA GLN A 902 -5.32 8.61 -43.58
C GLN A 902 -5.25 7.91 -42.23
#